data_172cd80197c99143511589d7181d1516
#
_entry.id   172cd80197c99143511589d7181d1516
#
_cell.length_a   1.000
_cell.length_b   1.000
_cell.length_c   1.000
_cell.angle_alpha   90.00
_cell.angle_beta   90.00
_cell.angle_gamma   90.00
#
_symmetry.space_group_name_H-M   'P 1'
#
loop_
_entity.id
_entity.type
_entity.pdbx_description
1 polymer ?
#
loop_
_entity_poly.entity_id
_entity_poly.type
_entity_poly.pdbx_seq_one_letter_code
_entity_poly.pdbx_strand_id
1 'polypeptide(L)'
;MKTHFLFRRTAMALALGTCLGGVGSAYAQSTTGNLNGSVPAGGNQTVVVDSTNGLHREVAVDERGHYSITQLPLGTYNVTLMRDGTVVDTRKNIQLRVGASTDVSFAAPAAATAADATSLSGVTVTGTSIPPIDVTSVDSRTVITSEQLAKLPLGRSAEAVARLAPGVVNNGGGFTSDTGRSLASFGGAASNENAYYVNGFNTTDPLNAAGGIQLPYGAIDQQEIYTGGYSAKYGRSDGGVINQVGKRGTNEWHFGAQILWEPNWARASGPNIHYVNTPSSAPAGDLYQPKSQNDKWATTVSAYAGGPLIKDKLFFFVAAEFEKDGQRNVNAVDSSTPASTNTFENPRWYTKLDWNITDNHILEFTDVGDKRSGSGTRYGYNYVDMSRTNTIGPVNNTKVGGDFWNAKYTGYITDNLTISAQYGKMSVKNYDQAGNYDPDLARVDSSGSQNPALNGGSAIKNTQVADISSPGRGNKSNNLRFDVQYVAGDHTLSAGIDNVKSQVLDFGTFSPGPGYSWGYGFQKDPTEAIDNTPGRNFVPAPALFPNGETGYYVSKNVNYNLVNVRSDQKAQYIEDKWQISDRWLVTAGLRNDQFTDYNQFSQPFIKQTRPQWAPRLGASWDVNGDGSFKVYANAGRYYLGLPLNPATGAAAGYTATQQFYTYSGIAADGTPTGLTQMSGVVSGNNSYGIPPDPRTVAGKNLKAENQDEYILGFDKLLGDNWSYGAKATWRKLNTVIDDFCDIDLVTSKAEAEGHTVGSTNSCYLVNGGHGNTFTLLDPSGNPFTVDLSRKEMGMPATKRKYYSLELYMEHQFDGTWYGKFDYVFSHSFGNTEGQSRTDSRQNGAAGSMDWDNSYVMDYANGPLGNDHPHVFKAFGYWQFAPEWQLSSNFQIASGAPEVCLGYYGPDQTDPAHYGSAYHWCDGQPSPPGDKGRLPWTYQWDLGLTYRPTWGDGRLAFSANVFNVTNQQRAVFRYPTEWQSRGTPHPLYRAPLITQDPRYGRLSVSYDF
;
A
#
# COMPACT_ATOMS: atom_id res chain seq x y z
N MET A 1 14.97 -57.34 -14.27
CA MET A 1 15.04 -55.86 -14.51
C MET A 1 13.67 -55.14 -14.66
N LYS A 2 12.59 -55.83 -14.99
CA LYS A 2 11.24 -55.20 -15.10
C LYS A 2 10.49 -54.96 -13.80
N THR A 3 10.82 -55.63 -12.70
CA THR A 3 10.17 -55.49 -11.39
C THR A 3 10.66 -54.32 -10.57
N HIS A 4 11.87 -53.81 -10.74
CA HIS A 4 12.38 -52.64 -10.03
C HIS A 4 11.85 -51.30 -10.57
N PHE A 5 11.40 -51.27 -11.80
CA PHE A 5 10.83 -50.05 -12.40
C PHE A 5 9.37 -49.79 -12.00
N LEU A 6 8.60 -50.88 -11.74
CA LEU A 6 7.24 -50.78 -11.22
C LEU A 6 7.20 -50.33 -9.74
N PHE A 7 8.13 -50.83 -8.94
CA PHE A 7 8.20 -50.44 -7.51
C PHE A 7 8.58 -48.98 -7.31
N ARG A 8 9.42 -48.39 -8.18
CA ARG A 8 9.77 -46.96 -8.11
C ARG A 8 8.61 -46.09 -8.54
N ARG A 9 7.82 -46.48 -9.54
CA ARG A 9 6.63 -45.72 -9.96
C ARG A 9 5.50 -45.81 -8.95
N THR A 10 5.29 -46.93 -8.30
CA THR A 10 4.27 -47.10 -7.24
C THR A 10 4.70 -46.43 -5.94
N ALA A 11 5.95 -46.44 -5.57
CA ALA A 11 6.47 -45.67 -4.42
C ALA A 11 6.42 -44.15 -4.65
N MET A 12 6.66 -43.70 -5.87
CA MET A 12 6.53 -42.30 -6.23
C MET A 12 5.07 -41.84 -6.32
N ALA A 13 4.17 -42.69 -6.80
CA ALA A 13 2.72 -42.44 -6.80
C ALA A 13 2.13 -42.51 -5.36
N LEU A 14 2.61 -43.40 -4.51
CA LEU A 14 2.21 -43.41 -3.09
C LEU A 14 2.81 -42.23 -2.30
N ALA A 15 4.05 -41.82 -2.59
CA ALA A 15 4.64 -40.63 -1.98
C ALA A 15 3.92 -39.33 -2.45
N LEU A 16 3.53 -39.25 -3.70
CA LEU A 16 2.66 -38.17 -4.18
C LEU A 16 1.25 -38.23 -3.57
N GLY A 17 0.68 -39.43 -3.43
CA GLY A 17 -0.65 -39.66 -2.85
C GLY A 17 -0.70 -39.37 -1.34
N THR A 18 0.35 -39.67 -0.58
CA THR A 18 0.45 -39.32 0.85
C THR A 18 0.81 -37.86 1.09
N CYS A 19 1.52 -37.21 0.16
CA CYS A 19 1.72 -35.73 0.20
C CYS A 19 0.45 -34.96 -0.14
N LEU A 20 -0.48 -35.50 -0.90
CA LEU A 20 -1.76 -34.86 -1.26
C LEU A 20 -2.85 -35.02 -0.20
N GLY A 21 -2.68 -35.92 0.78
CA GLY A 21 -3.68 -36.23 1.80
C GLY A 21 -3.55 -35.46 3.13
N GLY A 22 -2.49 -34.69 3.35
CA GLY A 22 -2.22 -34.14 4.69
C GLY A 22 -1.60 -32.77 4.78
N VAL A 23 -1.35 -32.06 3.66
CA VAL A 23 -0.74 -30.72 3.67
C VAL A 23 -1.65 -29.73 2.96
N GLY A 24 -2.16 -28.76 3.69
CA GLY A 24 -2.80 -27.59 3.08
C GLY A 24 -1.86 -26.92 2.08
N SER A 25 -2.29 -26.86 0.86
CA SER A 25 -1.66 -26.45 -0.39
C SER A 25 -0.87 -25.11 -0.38
N ALA A 26 0.26 -25.03 -1.09
CA ALA A 26 1.22 -23.89 -1.15
C ALA A 26 1.40 -23.30 -2.58
N TYR A 27 1.79 -21.99 -2.76
CA TYR A 27 1.45 -21.29 -4.02
C TYR A 27 2.26 -20.03 -4.41
N ALA A 28 2.39 -19.68 -5.75
CA ALA A 28 3.23 -18.58 -6.26
C ALA A 28 2.60 -17.69 -7.35
N GLN A 29 2.93 -16.38 -7.38
CA GLN A 29 2.59 -15.42 -8.44
C GLN A 29 3.68 -15.30 -9.52
N SER A 30 3.37 -14.68 -10.72
CA SER A 30 4.30 -14.67 -11.84
C SER A 30 5.51 -13.79 -11.56
N THR A 31 6.67 -14.41 -11.63
CA THR A 31 7.99 -13.78 -11.73
C THR A 31 8.68 -14.22 -13.01
N THR A 32 7.88 -14.61 -14.02
CA THR A 32 8.30 -15.31 -15.23
C THR A 32 7.71 -14.63 -16.44
N GLY A 33 8.35 -14.82 -17.60
CA GLY A 33 7.83 -14.49 -18.90
C GLY A 33 7.53 -15.74 -19.72
N ASN A 34 7.03 -15.57 -20.93
CA ASN A 34 6.80 -16.65 -21.88
C ASN A 34 7.53 -16.35 -23.20
N LEU A 35 7.83 -17.41 -23.96
CA LEU A 35 8.28 -17.33 -25.33
C LEU A 35 7.28 -18.06 -26.23
N ASN A 36 6.93 -17.46 -27.33
CA ASN A 36 6.12 -18.07 -28.38
C ASN A 36 6.65 -17.61 -29.75
N GLY A 37 6.25 -18.28 -30.78
CA GLY A 37 6.59 -17.89 -32.12
C GLY A 37 6.08 -18.88 -33.16
N SER A 38 6.25 -18.50 -34.42
CA SER A 38 5.96 -19.34 -35.58
C SER A 38 7.25 -19.69 -36.35
N VAL A 39 7.27 -20.89 -36.90
CA VAL A 39 8.36 -21.38 -37.74
C VAL A 39 7.84 -21.81 -39.09
N PRO A 40 8.61 -21.66 -40.17
CA PRO A 40 8.20 -22.13 -41.49
C PRO A 40 7.96 -23.62 -41.47
N ALA A 41 6.91 -24.08 -42.17
CA ALA A 41 6.61 -25.50 -42.27
C ALA A 41 7.79 -26.34 -42.83
N GLY A 42 8.07 -27.48 -42.19
CA GLY A 42 9.16 -28.37 -42.61
C GLY A 42 9.46 -29.42 -41.58
N GLY A 43 9.89 -30.59 -41.91
CA GLY A 43 10.43 -31.71 -41.14
C GLY A 43 10.15 -31.78 -39.63
N ASN A 44 10.86 -32.62 -38.91
CA ASN A 44 10.80 -32.67 -37.45
C ASN A 44 11.51 -31.44 -36.85
N GLN A 45 10.74 -30.48 -36.37
CA GLN A 45 11.30 -29.20 -35.84
C GLN A 45 11.15 -29.12 -34.35
N THR A 46 12.21 -28.64 -33.71
CA THR A 46 12.24 -28.29 -32.28
C THR A 46 12.82 -26.90 -32.10
N VAL A 47 12.39 -26.23 -31.03
CA VAL A 47 12.96 -24.96 -30.59
C VAL A 47 13.68 -25.17 -29.26
N VAL A 48 14.94 -24.85 -29.25
CA VAL A 48 15.81 -24.92 -28.09
C VAL A 48 15.99 -23.51 -27.51
N VAL A 49 15.83 -23.38 -26.21
CA VAL A 49 15.95 -22.12 -25.50
C VAL A 49 16.98 -22.27 -24.39
N ASP A 50 18.06 -21.49 -24.49
CA ASP A 50 19.14 -21.45 -23.52
C ASP A 50 19.21 -20.08 -22.84
N SER A 51 19.27 -20.06 -21.53
CA SER A 51 19.34 -18.82 -20.77
C SER A 51 20.72 -18.58 -20.18
N THR A 52 21.02 -17.31 -19.87
CA THR A 52 22.25 -16.92 -19.16
C THR A 52 22.31 -17.45 -17.73
N ASN A 53 21.19 -17.91 -17.16
CA ASN A 53 21.11 -18.54 -15.85
C ASN A 53 21.03 -20.09 -15.91
N GLY A 54 21.58 -20.68 -16.98
CA GLY A 54 21.76 -22.14 -17.11
C GLY A 54 20.48 -22.93 -17.35
N LEU A 55 19.32 -22.29 -17.61
CA LEU A 55 18.12 -22.99 -18.00
C LEU A 55 18.20 -23.41 -19.47
N HIS A 56 18.01 -24.71 -19.71
CA HIS A 56 17.91 -25.29 -21.05
C HIS A 56 16.53 -25.93 -21.25
N ARG A 57 15.84 -25.57 -22.33
CA ARG A 57 14.54 -26.13 -22.69
C ARG A 57 14.47 -26.44 -24.16
N GLU A 58 13.93 -27.59 -24.50
CA GLU A 58 13.64 -27.98 -25.86
C GLU A 58 12.15 -28.32 -25.97
N VAL A 59 11.44 -27.76 -26.97
CA VAL A 59 10.05 -28.01 -27.22
C VAL A 59 9.81 -28.34 -28.69
N ALA A 60 8.89 -29.25 -28.94
CA ALA A 60 8.48 -29.58 -30.30
C ALA A 60 7.62 -28.45 -30.88
N VAL A 61 7.80 -28.19 -32.16
CA VAL A 61 6.91 -27.32 -32.95
C VAL A 61 5.67 -28.10 -33.34
N ASP A 62 4.49 -27.50 -33.23
CA ASP A 62 3.23 -28.13 -33.57
C ASP A 62 3.03 -28.28 -35.11
N GLU A 63 1.98 -28.97 -35.52
CA GLU A 63 1.66 -29.21 -36.92
C GLU A 63 1.36 -27.93 -37.72
N ARG A 64 1.04 -26.84 -37.06
CA ARG A 64 0.78 -25.51 -37.64
C ARG A 64 2.04 -24.64 -37.72
N GLY A 65 3.15 -25.14 -37.21
CA GLY A 65 4.39 -24.37 -37.14
C GLY A 65 4.49 -23.44 -35.92
N HIS A 66 3.69 -23.62 -34.86
CA HIS A 66 3.76 -22.81 -33.67
C HIS A 66 4.51 -23.53 -32.54
N TYR A 67 5.13 -22.73 -31.66
CA TYR A 67 5.68 -23.20 -30.39
C TYR A 67 5.39 -22.21 -29.27
N SER A 68 5.30 -22.70 -28.04
CA SER A 68 5.09 -21.89 -26.84
C SER A 68 5.82 -22.50 -25.65
N ILE A 69 6.57 -21.66 -24.94
CA ILE A 69 7.28 -22.03 -23.72
C ILE A 69 6.86 -21.05 -22.63
N THR A 70 6.18 -21.57 -21.61
CA THR A 70 5.55 -20.74 -20.58
C THR A 70 6.33 -20.78 -19.28
N GLN A 71 6.12 -19.75 -18.44
CA GLN A 71 6.68 -19.61 -17.09
C GLN A 71 8.22 -19.67 -17.04
N LEU A 72 8.89 -19.14 -18.03
CA LEU A 72 10.35 -19.01 -18.02
C LEU A 72 10.79 -17.94 -17.01
N PRO A 73 11.83 -18.21 -16.21
CA PRO A 73 12.45 -17.19 -15.36
C PRO A 73 12.87 -15.98 -16.19
N LEU A 74 12.83 -14.77 -15.59
CA LEU A 74 13.35 -13.58 -16.24
C LEU A 74 14.85 -13.74 -16.51
N GLY A 75 15.31 -13.20 -17.63
CA GLY A 75 16.69 -13.26 -18.07
C GLY A 75 16.82 -13.07 -19.56
N THR A 76 18.06 -13.24 -20.04
CA THR A 76 18.39 -13.18 -21.45
C THR A 76 18.50 -14.60 -22.02
N TYR A 77 17.89 -14.82 -23.16
CA TYR A 77 17.77 -16.12 -23.80
C TYR A 77 18.33 -16.13 -25.22
N ASN A 78 18.91 -17.26 -25.62
CA ASN A 78 19.12 -17.59 -27.00
C ASN A 78 18.06 -18.61 -27.43
N VAL A 79 17.39 -18.33 -28.54
CA VAL A 79 16.32 -19.17 -29.09
C VAL A 79 16.78 -19.74 -30.41
N THR A 80 16.93 -21.07 -30.48
CA THR A 80 17.50 -21.79 -31.61
C THR A 80 16.45 -22.69 -32.26
N LEU A 81 16.18 -22.50 -33.53
CA LEU A 81 15.39 -23.39 -34.33
C LEU A 81 16.25 -24.55 -34.81
N MET A 82 15.83 -25.77 -34.53
CA MET A 82 16.45 -26.99 -35.01
C MET A 82 15.50 -27.74 -35.95
N ARG A 83 16.07 -28.38 -36.98
CA ARG A 83 15.37 -29.26 -37.92
C ARG A 83 16.15 -30.55 -38.08
N ASP A 84 15.51 -31.69 -37.82
CA ASP A 84 16.15 -33.00 -37.87
C ASP A 84 17.47 -33.06 -37.11
N GLY A 85 17.55 -32.40 -35.93
CA GLY A 85 18.73 -32.31 -35.06
C GLY A 85 19.81 -31.35 -35.54
N THR A 86 19.58 -30.57 -36.64
CA THR A 86 20.53 -29.58 -37.16
C THR A 86 20.04 -28.16 -36.86
N VAL A 87 20.94 -27.26 -36.42
CA VAL A 87 20.63 -25.86 -36.22
C VAL A 87 20.28 -25.17 -37.53
N VAL A 88 19.11 -24.56 -37.62
CA VAL A 88 18.64 -23.79 -38.78
C VAL A 88 18.87 -22.29 -38.61
N ASP A 89 18.50 -21.74 -37.44
CA ASP A 89 18.62 -20.32 -37.13
C ASP A 89 18.70 -20.13 -35.62
N THR A 90 19.33 -19.04 -35.18
CA THR A 90 19.45 -18.70 -33.74
C THR A 90 19.19 -17.20 -33.53
N ARG A 91 18.25 -16.89 -32.68
CA ARG A 91 17.96 -15.53 -32.17
C ARG A 91 18.65 -15.38 -30.82
N LYS A 92 19.55 -14.40 -30.69
CA LYS A 92 20.36 -14.17 -29.50
C LYS A 92 19.89 -12.95 -28.71
N ASN A 93 20.19 -12.94 -27.40
CA ASN A 93 19.95 -11.82 -26.50
C ASN A 93 18.46 -11.44 -26.37
N ILE A 94 17.57 -12.42 -26.41
CA ILE A 94 16.14 -12.20 -26.20
C ILE A 94 15.88 -11.96 -24.71
N GLN A 95 15.47 -10.76 -24.34
CA GLN A 95 15.09 -10.42 -22.97
C GLN A 95 13.59 -10.67 -22.71
N LEU A 96 13.28 -11.34 -21.61
CA LEU A 96 11.91 -11.56 -21.20
C LEU A 96 11.39 -10.42 -20.30
N ARG A 97 10.16 -9.99 -20.56
CA ARG A 97 9.39 -9.12 -19.64
C ARG A 97 8.51 -9.97 -18.76
N VAL A 98 8.41 -9.57 -17.51
CA VAL A 98 7.58 -10.23 -16.52
C VAL A 98 6.11 -10.24 -16.98
N GLY A 99 5.47 -11.41 -16.85
CA GLY A 99 4.05 -11.58 -17.19
C GLY A 99 3.71 -11.48 -18.68
N ALA A 100 4.67 -11.12 -19.57
CA ALA A 100 4.47 -11.00 -21.01
C ALA A 100 4.92 -12.25 -21.77
N SER A 101 4.40 -12.41 -22.98
CA SER A 101 4.99 -13.32 -23.96
C SER A 101 5.82 -12.54 -24.96
N THR A 102 7.03 -13.02 -25.21
CA THR A 102 7.94 -12.48 -26.23
C THR A 102 7.79 -13.35 -27.49
N ASP A 103 7.40 -12.74 -28.60
CA ASP A 103 7.35 -13.45 -29.90
C ASP A 103 8.75 -13.55 -30.48
N VAL A 104 9.14 -14.77 -30.85
CA VAL A 104 10.41 -15.07 -31.52
C VAL A 104 10.11 -15.95 -32.72
N SER A 105 9.55 -15.35 -33.76
CA SER A 105 9.23 -16.07 -35.01
C SER A 105 10.44 -16.13 -35.94
N PHE A 106 10.54 -17.24 -36.64
CA PHE A 106 11.56 -17.48 -37.65
C PHE A 106 10.99 -17.32 -39.05
N ALA A 107 11.53 -16.42 -39.85
CA ALA A 107 11.09 -16.21 -41.23
C ALA A 107 11.49 -17.38 -42.15
N ALA A 108 10.69 -17.65 -43.21
CA ALA A 108 11.13 -18.56 -44.27
C ALA A 108 12.39 -18.00 -44.93
N PRO A 109 13.42 -18.83 -45.20
CA PRO A 109 14.57 -18.37 -45.98
C PRO A 109 14.08 -17.70 -47.26
N ALA A 110 14.46 -16.47 -47.54
CA ALA A 110 14.17 -15.82 -48.81
C ALA A 110 14.63 -16.76 -49.92
N ALA A 111 13.76 -17.07 -50.87
CA ALA A 111 14.12 -17.91 -52.00
C ALA A 111 15.32 -17.30 -52.72
N ALA A 112 16.50 -17.85 -52.52
CA ALA A 112 17.70 -17.42 -53.18
C ALA A 112 17.48 -17.65 -54.68
N THR A 113 17.40 -16.59 -55.45
CA THR A 113 17.58 -16.67 -56.88
C THR A 113 18.97 -17.26 -57.14
N ALA A 114 19.04 -18.38 -57.86
CA ALA A 114 20.22 -19.22 -58.08
C ALA A 114 21.31 -18.47 -58.83
N ALA A 115 22.10 -17.63 -58.15
CA ALA A 115 23.27 -16.95 -58.72
C ALA A 115 24.44 -16.75 -57.77
N ASP A 116 24.41 -17.10 -56.50
CA ASP A 116 25.57 -17.03 -55.61
C ASP A 116 25.52 -18.10 -54.52
N ALA A 117 25.92 -19.32 -54.88
CA ALA A 117 26.18 -20.38 -53.91
C ALA A 117 27.64 -20.27 -53.39
N THR A 118 27.87 -19.39 -52.46
CA THR A 118 29.08 -19.40 -51.64
C THR A 118 28.71 -19.25 -50.18
N SER A 119 28.80 -20.38 -49.44
CA SER A 119 28.79 -20.56 -47.98
C SER A 119 27.90 -19.58 -47.19
N LEU A 120 26.66 -19.97 -46.90
CA LEU A 120 25.84 -19.36 -45.84
C LEU A 120 26.51 -19.64 -44.50
N SER A 121 27.34 -18.74 -44.01
CA SER A 121 27.59 -18.58 -42.59
C SER A 121 26.28 -18.15 -41.97
N GLY A 122 25.81 -18.91 -40.94
CA GLY A 122 24.51 -18.68 -40.31
C GLY A 122 24.25 -17.19 -40.02
N VAL A 123 23.12 -16.71 -40.52
CA VAL A 123 22.69 -15.31 -40.29
C VAL A 123 22.34 -15.18 -38.78
N THR A 124 23.27 -14.64 -38.00
CA THR A 124 22.99 -14.30 -36.61
C THR A 124 22.29 -12.94 -36.61
N VAL A 125 20.96 -12.93 -36.49
CA VAL A 125 20.21 -11.70 -36.25
C VAL A 125 20.28 -11.39 -34.76
N THR A 126 21.03 -10.37 -34.37
CA THR A 126 21.00 -9.79 -33.03
C THR A 126 19.71 -8.99 -32.89
N GLY A 127 18.64 -9.69 -32.50
CA GLY A 127 17.35 -9.04 -32.20
C GLY A 127 17.40 -8.42 -30.81
N THR A 128 17.68 -7.13 -30.69
CA THR A 128 17.63 -6.38 -29.45
C THR A 128 16.29 -5.69 -29.21
N SER A 129 15.30 -5.86 -30.08
CA SER A 129 14.00 -5.20 -29.92
C SER A 129 12.98 -6.13 -29.29
N ILE A 130 12.64 -5.86 -28.04
CA ILE A 130 11.39 -6.34 -27.45
C ILE A 130 10.26 -5.71 -28.27
N PRO A 131 9.29 -6.48 -28.79
CA PRO A 131 8.16 -5.91 -29.51
C PRO A 131 7.50 -4.81 -28.64
N PRO A 132 7.34 -3.59 -29.17
CA PRO A 132 6.78 -2.48 -28.38
C PRO A 132 5.30 -2.72 -28.02
N ILE A 133 4.61 -3.62 -28.71
CA ILE A 133 3.21 -3.98 -28.48
C ILE A 133 3.12 -5.47 -28.14
N ASP A 134 2.63 -5.77 -26.93
CA ASP A 134 2.35 -7.15 -26.48
C ASP A 134 0.92 -7.55 -26.86
N VAL A 135 0.75 -8.22 -28.02
CA VAL A 135 -0.56 -8.73 -28.49
C VAL A 135 -1.05 -9.94 -27.70
N THR A 136 -0.19 -10.58 -26.91
CA THR A 136 -0.46 -11.82 -26.15
C THR A 136 -0.98 -11.56 -24.74
N SER A 137 -1.21 -10.31 -24.37
CA SER A 137 -1.81 -9.90 -23.10
C SER A 137 -3.04 -9.04 -23.32
N VAL A 138 -3.96 -9.10 -22.39
CA VAL A 138 -5.18 -8.27 -22.37
C VAL A 138 -5.16 -7.22 -21.28
N ASP A 139 -4.22 -7.31 -20.31
CA ASP A 139 -4.16 -6.44 -19.14
C ASP A 139 -3.62 -5.03 -19.46
N SER A 140 -3.90 -4.10 -18.55
CA SER A 140 -3.37 -2.74 -18.59
C SER A 140 -2.24 -2.61 -17.57
N ARG A 141 -1.00 -2.67 -18.07
CA ARG A 141 0.19 -2.57 -17.22
C ARG A 141 1.27 -1.68 -17.83
N THR A 142 2.09 -1.12 -16.95
CA THR A 142 3.35 -0.47 -17.28
C THR A 142 4.48 -1.27 -16.64
N VAL A 143 5.51 -1.59 -17.40
CA VAL A 143 6.72 -2.26 -16.89
C VAL A 143 7.88 -1.28 -17.00
N ILE A 144 8.53 -1.00 -15.88
CA ILE A 144 9.74 -0.18 -15.80
C ILE A 144 10.91 -1.11 -15.53
N THR A 145 11.88 -1.11 -16.44
CA THR A 145 13.07 -1.98 -16.38
C THR A 145 14.16 -1.39 -15.50
N SER A 146 15.11 -2.23 -15.05
CA SER A 146 16.30 -1.79 -14.31
C SER A 146 17.11 -0.73 -15.05
N GLU A 147 17.18 -0.82 -16.38
CA GLU A 147 17.83 0.18 -17.22
C GLU A 147 17.16 1.55 -17.13
N GLN A 148 15.82 1.59 -17.25
CA GLN A 148 15.03 2.82 -17.11
C GLN A 148 15.15 3.40 -15.69
N LEU A 149 15.11 2.54 -14.66
CA LEU A 149 15.31 2.95 -13.26
C LEU A 149 16.68 3.60 -13.04
N ALA A 150 17.73 3.08 -13.66
CA ALA A 150 19.08 3.61 -13.53
C ALA A 150 19.28 4.94 -14.28
N LYS A 151 18.49 5.18 -15.34
CA LYS A 151 18.66 6.34 -16.23
C LYS A 151 17.75 7.52 -15.90
N LEU A 152 16.59 7.31 -15.27
CA LEU A 152 15.60 8.35 -14.99
C LEU A 152 15.81 9.01 -13.62
N PRO A 153 15.55 10.33 -13.49
CA PRO A 153 15.61 11.04 -12.22
C PRO A 153 14.33 10.78 -11.40
N LEU A 154 14.34 9.70 -10.63
CA LEU A 154 13.16 9.22 -9.89
C LEU A 154 13.39 9.20 -8.37
N GLY A 155 12.29 9.27 -7.62
CA GLY A 155 12.26 8.88 -6.22
C GLY A 155 12.51 7.37 -6.07
N ARG A 156 13.07 6.97 -4.92
CA ARG A 156 13.57 5.58 -4.69
C ARG A 156 12.54 4.71 -3.95
N SER A 157 11.27 4.84 -4.27
CA SER A 157 10.22 3.96 -3.73
C SER A 157 9.39 3.35 -4.86
N ALA A 158 8.73 2.22 -4.58
CA ALA A 158 7.86 1.56 -5.54
C ALA A 158 6.72 2.48 -6.00
N GLU A 159 6.20 3.31 -5.11
CA GLU A 159 5.13 4.27 -5.40
C GLU A 159 5.64 5.44 -6.28
N ALA A 160 6.89 5.88 -6.07
CA ALA A 160 7.49 6.90 -6.92
C ALA A 160 7.65 6.42 -8.38
N VAL A 161 8.04 5.16 -8.55
CA VAL A 161 8.10 4.51 -9.87
C VAL A 161 6.69 4.28 -10.43
N ALA A 162 5.74 3.86 -9.60
CA ALA A 162 4.36 3.63 -10.03
C ALA A 162 3.69 4.90 -10.58
N ARG A 163 4.07 6.08 -10.10
CA ARG A 163 3.57 7.36 -10.62
C ARG A 163 3.97 7.67 -12.06
N LEU A 164 4.88 6.90 -12.67
CA LEU A 164 5.13 6.97 -14.10
C LEU A 164 3.99 6.38 -14.93
N ALA A 165 3.24 5.42 -14.39
CA ALA A 165 2.14 4.81 -15.10
C ALA A 165 0.95 5.78 -15.26
N PRO A 166 0.24 5.76 -16.41
CA PRO A 166 -0.98 6.54 -16.59
C PRO A 166 -2.05 6.13 -15.57
N GLY A 167 -2.90 7.08 -15.16
CA GLY A 167 -3.97 6.86 -14.18
C GLY A 167 -3.49 6.70 -12.72
N VAL A 168 -2.20 6.83 -12.43
CA VAL A 168 -1.62 6.81 -11.08
C VAL A 168 -1.27 8.24 -10.66
N VAL A 169 -1.79 8.67 -9.51
CA VAL A 169 -1.60 10.04 -8.98
C VAL A 169 -1.15 10.00 -7.51
N ASN A 170 -0.63 11.11 -7.00
CA ASN A 170 -0.41 11.26 -5.56
C ASN A 170 -1.75 11.27 -4.83
N ASN A 171 -1.79 10.71 -3.63
CA ASN A 171 -2.95 10.88 -2.76
C ASN A 171 -3.02 12.31 -2.23
N GLY A 172 -4.22 12.92 -2.26
CA GLY A 172 -4.44 14.30 -1.82
C GLY A 172 -4.31 14.51 -0.30
N GLY A 173 -4.55 13.47 0.52
CA GLY A 173 -4.50 13.52 1.98
C GLY A 173 -3.10 13.48 2.58
N GLY A 174 -2.06 13.28 1.76
CA GLY A 174 -0.67 13.14 2.24
C GLY A 174 -0.44 11.85 3.03
N PHE A 175 -1.15 10.78 2.69
CA PHE A 175 -1.01 9.47 3.34
C PHE A 175 0.34 8.84 3.03
N THR A 176 0.92 8.21 4.04
CA THR A 176 2.21 7.52 3.94
C THR A 176 2.11 6.10 4.49
N SER A 177 3.02 5.24 4.04
CA SER A 177 3.28 3.96 4.69
C SER A 177 3.93 4.15 6.05
N ASP A 178 4.01 3.11 6.87
CA ASP A 178 4.70 3.12 8.17
C ASP A 178 6.17 3.56 8.07
N THR A 179 6.82 3.27 6.94
CA THR A 179 8.20 3.72 6.65
C THR A 179 8.29 5.14 6.12
N GLY A 180 7.17 5.89 6.05
CA GLY A 180 7.11 7.30 5.65
C GLY A 180 7.12 7.55 4.15
N ARG A 181 6.85 6.55 3.30
CA ARG A 181 6.74 6.70 1.84
C ARG A 181 5.35 7.18 1.45
N SER A 182 5.28 8.17 0.57
CA SER A 182 4.00 8.70 0.07
C SER A 182 3.27 7.68 -0.78
N LEU A 183 2.04 7.33 -0.41
CA LEU A 183 1.21 6.38 -1.13
C LEU A 183 0.67 6.98 -2.44
N ALA A 184 0.23 6.12 -3.36
CA ALA A 184 -0.36 6.50 -4.64
C ALA A 184 -1.80 6.01 -4.76
N SER A 185 -2.63 6.77 -5.49
CA SER A 185 -4.00 6.39 -5.88
C SER A 185 -4.00 5.90 -7.32
N PHE A 186 -4.74 4.82 -7.59
CA PHE A 186 -4.83 4.16 -8.88
C PHE A 186 -6.26 4.22 -9.41
N GLY A 187 -6.49 4.94 -10.51
CA GLY A 187 -7.78 4.93 -11.19
C GLY A 187 -8.96 5.25 -10.28
N GLY A 188 -8.85 6.30 -9.46
CA GLY A 188 -9.89 6.77 -8.55
C GLY A 188 -10.09 5.95 -7.27
N ALA A 189 -9.30 4.89 -7.03
CA ALA A 189 -9.34 4.12 -5.79
C ALA A 189 -8.61 4.82 -4.65
N ALA A 190 -8.94 4.48 -3.40
CA ALA A 190 -8.22 4.97 -2.23
C ALA A 190 -6.78 4.46 -2.20
N SER A 191 -5.89 5.18 -1.53
CA SER A 191 -4.45 4.85 -1.53
C SER A 191 -4.11 3.54 -0.81
N ASN A 192 -4.99 3.04 0.04
CA ASN A 192 -4.88 1.77 0.77
C ASN A 192 -5.67 0.61 0.14
N GLU A 193 -6.17 0.78 -1.08
CA GLU A 193 -6.84 -0.28 -1.86
C GLU A 193 -5.90 -0.96 -2.86
N ASN A 194 -4.60 -0.66 -2.79
CA ASN A 194 -3.58 -1.22 -3.68
C ASN A 194 -2.92 -2.46 -3.07
N ALA A 195 -2.46 -3.39 -3.92
CA ALA A 195 -1.71 -4.55 -3.49
C ALA A 195 -0.23 -4.45 -3.89
N TYR A 196 0.65 -4.87 -2.98
CA TYR A 196 2.11 -4.83 -3.15
C TYR A 196 2.68 -6.23 -3.16
N TYR A 197 3.57 -6.50 -4.11
CA TYR A 197 4.23 -7.78 -4.25
C TYR A 197 5.73 -7.62 -4.50
N VAL A 198 6.51 -8.57 -3.99
CA VAL A 198 7.93 -8.72 -4.32
C VAL A 198 8.19 -10.18 -4.70
N ASN A 199 8.72 -10.41 -5.88
CA ASN A 199 8.89 -11.76 -6.43
C ASN A 199 7.64 -12.63 -6.30
N GLY A 200 6.45 -12.01 -6.50
CA GLY A 200 5.16 -12.66 -6.39
C GLY A 200 4.67 -12.95 -4.97
N PHE A 201 5.44 -12.64 -3.94
CA PHE A 201 5.01 -12.72 -2.54
C PHE A 201 4.25 -11.44 -2.17
N ASN A 202 3.07 -11.58 -1.53
CA ASN A 202 2.29 -10.44 -1.08
C ASN A 202 2.96 -9.77 0.12
N THR A 203 3.37 -8.52 -0.03
CA THR A 203 4.03 -7.70 0.99
C THR A 203 3.17 -6.57 1.52
N THR A 204 1.90 -6.48 1.08
CA THR A 204 0.95 -5.45 1.55
C THR A 204 0.85 -5.47 3.07
N ASP A 205 0.91 -4.28 3.70
CA ASP A 205 0.75 -4.17 5.15
C ASP A 205 -0.62 -4.69 5.59
N PRO A 206 -0.68 -5.69 6.48
CA PRO A 206 -1.95 -6.30 6.88
C PRO A 206 -2.77 -5.44 7.85
N LEU A 207 -2.17 -4.44 8.51
CA LEU A 207 -2.88 -3.59 9.46
C LEU A 207 -3.74 -2.55 8.75
N ASN A 208 -3.14 -1.75 7.85
CA ASN A 208 -3.80 -0.61 7.19
C ASN A 208 -3.89 -0.73 5.67
N ALA A 209 -3.33 -1.79 5.07
CA ALA A 209 -3.11 -1.93 3.63
C ALA A 209 -2.28 -0.77 3.01
N ALA A 210 -1.50 -0.06 3.82
CA ALA A 210 -0.78 1.16 3.47
C ALA A 210 0.67 0.87 3.07
N GLY A 211 0.89 0.46 1.82
CA GLY A 211 2.22 0.13 1.30
C GLY A 211 2.63 -1.31 1.56
N GLY A 212 3.90 -1.62 1.33
CA GLY A 212 4.49 -2.96 1.53
C GLY A 212 6.01 -2.90 1.64
N ILE A 213 6.63 -4.05 1.96
CA ILE A 213 8.08 -4.23 1.94
C ILE A 213 8.57 -4.07 0.49
N GLN A 214 9.67 -3.38 0.30
CA GLN A 214 10.23 -3.04 -1.01
C GLN A 214 11.68 -3.52 -1.13
N LEU A 215 12.10 -3.78 -2.36
CA LEU A 215 13.50 -4.12 -2.66
C LEU A 215 14.44 -2.92 -2.49
N PRO A 216 15.73 -3.13 -2.17
CA PRO A 216 16.77 -2.16 -2.46
C PRO A 216 16.67 -1.72 -3.92
N TYR A 217 16.80 -0.42 -4.19
CA TYR A 217 16.52 0.11 -5.52
C TYR A 217 17.41 -0.52 -6.62
N GLY A 218 18.68 -0.75 -6.31
CA GLY A 218 19.62 -1.41 -7.22
C GLY A 218 19.40 -2.90 -7.45
N ALA A 219 18.53 -3.54 -6.62
CA ALA A 219 18.16 -4.95 -6.76
C ALA A 219 16.95 -5.18 -7.65
N ILE A 220 16.24 -4.13 -8.05
CA ILE A 220 15.05 -4.26 -8.91
C ILE A 220 15.50 -4.59 -10.34
N ASP A 221 15.01 -5.68 -10.89
CA ASP A 221 15.15 -6.02 -12.30
C ASP A 221 14.02 -5.37 -13.12
N GLN A 222 12.79 -5.57 -12.69
CA GLN A 222 11.61 -4.95 -13.30
C GLN A 222 10.59 -4.57 -12.23
N GLN A 223 9.84 -3.50 -12.47
CA GLN A 223 8.66 -3.16 -11.68
C GLN A 223 7.43 -3.11 -12.58
N GLU A 224 6.47 -3.98 -12.30
CA GLU A 224 5.15 -3.98 -12.94
C GLU A 224 4.19 -3.11 -12.16
N ILE A 225 3.41 -2.34 -12.90
CA ILE A 225 2.36 -1.47 -12.37
C ILE A 225 1.09 -1.80 -13.15
N TYR A 226 0.17 -2.53 -12.52
CA TYR A 226 -1.13 -2.83 -13.10
C TYR A 226 -2.13 -1.74 -12.73
N THR A 227 -2.69 -1.11 -13.73
CA THR A 227 -3.72 -0.08 -13.58
C THR A 227 -5.12 -0.60 -13.91
N GLY A 228 -5.28 -1.88 -14.25
CA GLY A 228 -6.54 -2.57 -14.47
C GLY A 228 -6.41 -3.80 -15.36
N GLY A 229 -7.52 -4.53 -15.56
CA GLY A 229 -7.59 -5.70 -16.43
C GLY A 229 -6.75 -6.90 -16.01
N TYR A 230 -6.25 -6.95 -14.78
CA TYR A 230 -5.35 -8.02 -14.37
C TYR A 230 -6.06 -9.37 -14.16
N SER A 231 -5.35 -10.44 -14.48
CA SER A 231 -5.76 -11.85 -14.48
C SER A 231 -6.44 -12.27 -13.16
N ALA A 232 -7.30 -13.30 -13.21
CA ALA A 232 -7.94 -13.95 -12.06
C ALA A 232 -6.91 -14.49 -11.03
N LYS A 233 -5.69 -14.65 -11.43
CA LYS A 233 -4.51 -14.98 -10.63
C LYS A 233 -4.19 -13.92 -9.56
N TYR A 234 -4.51 -12.62 -9.78
CA TYR A 234 -4.35 -11.51 -8.84
C TYR A 234 -5.67 -11.18 -8.16
N GLY A 235 -5.62 -10.84 -6.88
CA GLY A 235 -6.78 -10.43 -6.09
C GLY A 235 -6.41 -9.53 -4.93
N ARG A 236 -7.38 -9.26 -4.05
CA ARG A 236 -7.22 -8.44 -2.85
C ARG A 236 -6.79 -7.00 -3.14
N SER A 237 -7.21 -6.49 -4.27
CA SER A 237 -7.09 -5.08 -4.63
C SER A 237 -8.24 -4.73 -5.57
N ASP A 238 -8.80 -3.56 -5.42
CA ASP A 238 -9.70 -2.93 -6.38
C ASP A 238 -9.14 -1.59 -6.91
N GLY A 239 -7.96 -1.19 -6.41
CA GLY A 239 -7.15 -0.10 -6.93
C GLY A 239 -6.19 -0.55 -8.04
N GLY A 240 -4.96 -0.82 -7.68
CA GLY A 240 -3.90 -1.30 -8.58
C GLY A 240 -2.96 -2.31 -7.92
N VAL A 241 -2.04 -2.84 -8.71
CA VAL A 241 -1.03 -3.78 -8.22
C VAL A 241 0.37 -3.27 -8.57
N ILE A 242 1.25 -3.24 -7.58
CA ILE A 242 2.68 -2.98 -7.75
C ILE A 242 3.43 -4.28 -7.47
N ASN A 243 4.15 -4.80 -8.45
CA ASN A 243 4.99 -5.98 -8.29
C ASN A 243 6.44 -5.65 -8.65
N GLN A 244 7.35 -5.77 -7.68
CA GLN A 244 8.79 -5.65 -7.90
C GLN A 244 9.38 -7.04 -8.10
N VAL A 245 10.07 -7.24 -9.21
CA VAL A 245 10.85 -8.45 -9.47
C VAL A 245 12.32 -8.14 -9.30
N GLY A 246 12.97 -8.90 -8.41
CA GLY A 246 14.37 -8.70 -8.10
C GLY A 246 15.29 -9.40 -9.07
N LYS A 247 16.50 -8.82 -9.25
CA LYS A 247 17.58 -9.40 -10.03
C LYS A 247 17.97 -10.79 -9.51
N ARG A 248 18.55 -11.60 -10.37
CA ARG A 248 19.02 -12.96 -10.09
C ARG A 248 20.47 -13.15 -10.55
N GLY A 249 21.12 -14.20 -10.05
CA GLY A 249 22.42 -14.59 -10.51
C GLY A 249 22.40 -15.21 -11.91
N THR A 250 23.52 -15.08 -12.61
CA THR A 250 23.77 -15.65 -13.95
C THR A 250 25.05 -16.47 -13.95
N ASN A 251 25.43 -17.04 -15.09
CA ASN A 251 26.73 -17.69 -15.26
C ASN A 251 27.92 -16.71 -15.27
N GLU A 252 27.65 -15.43 -15.30
CA GLU A 252 28.66 -14.38 -15.22
C GLU A 252 28.59 -13.69 -13.85
N TRP A 253 29.74 -13.24 -13.38
CA TRP A 253 29.85 -12.48 -12.16
C TRP A 253 29.50 -11.02 -12.41
N HIS A 254 28.58 -10.50 -11.63
CA HIS A 254 28.18 -9.08 -11.64
C HIS A 254 28.30 -8.53 -10.24
N PHE A 255 28.89 -7.37 -10.10
CA PHE A 255 28.92 -6.64 -8.84
C PHE A 255 28.93 -5.14 -9.09
N GLY A 256 28.43 -4.40 -8.13
CA GLY A 256 28.44 -2.95 -8.23
C GLY A 256 28.22 -2.30 -6.88
N ALA A 257 28.52 -1.00 -6.85
CA ALA A 257 28.34 -0.17 -5.67
C ALA A 257 27.88 1.24 -6.08
N GLN A 258 27.11 1.88 -5.21
CA GLN A 258 26.63 3.23 -5.42
C GLN A 258 26.63 4.02 -4.12
N ILE A 259 27.01 5.29 -4.20
CA ILE A 259 26.83 6.28 -3.14
C ILE A 259 25.95 7.40 -3.70
N LEU A 260 24.88 7.74 -2.95
CA LEU A 260 24.03 8.89 -3.25
C LEU A 260 24.06 9.85 -2.07
N TRP A 261 24.06 11.13 -2.37
CA TRP A 261 24.07 12.20 -1.39
C TRP A 261 23.06 13.29 -1.74
N GLU A 262 22.13 13.56 -0.82
CA GLU A 262 21.17 14.64 -0.86
C GLU A 262 21.53 15.66 0.23
N PRO A 263 22.39 16.63 -0.06
CA PRO A 263 22.82 17.62 0.93
C PRO A 263 21.69 18.63 1.21
N ASN A 264 21.61 19.10 2.46
CA ASN A 264 20.62 20.12 2.83
C ASN A 264 20.83 21.46 2.09
N TRP A 265 22.07 21.84 1.78
CA TRP A 265 22.37 23.09 1.04
C TRP A 265 21.80 23.10 -0.38
N ALA A 266 21.60 21.90 -0.97
CA ALA A 266 20.96 21.76 -2.29
C ALA A 266 19.44 21.67 -2.22
N ARG A 267 18.84 21.92 -1.07
CA ARG A 267 17.38 21.90 -0.86
C ARG A 267 16.86 23.33 -0.64
N ALA A 268 15.83 23.70 -1.38
CA ALA A 268 15.10 24.96 -1.15
C ALA A 268 14.23 24.86 0.09
N SER A 269 13.92 26.00 0.69
CA SER A 269 13.04 26.10 1.84
C SER A 269 11.56 25.91 1.47
N GLY A 270 10.79 25.31 2.37
CA GLY A 270 9.34 25.21 2.27
C GLY A 270 8.63 26.54 2.60
N PRO A 271 7.39 26.76 2.16
CA PRO A 271 6.62 27.96 2.49
C PRO A 271 6.13 27.91 3.93
N ASN A 272 6.24 29.03 4.64
CA ASN A 272 5.65 29.17 5.98
C ASN A 272 4.12 29.11 5.90
N ILE A 273 3.51 28.62 6.98
CA ILE A 273 2.06 28.65 7.16
C ILE A 273 1.72 29.80 8.08
N HIS A 274 0.72 30.57 7.72
CA HIS A 274 0.20 31.71 8.46
C HIS A 274 -1.26 31.47 8.85
N TYR A 275 -1.71 32.06 9.94
CA TYR A 275 -3.11 32.10 10.30
C TYR A 275 -3.92 32.81 9.22
N VAL A 276 -5.00 32.19 8.78
CA VAL A 276 -5.92 32.76 7.78
C VAL A 276 -6.97 33.62 8.46
N ASN A 277 -7.49 33.14 9.60
CA ASN A 277 -8.40 33.88 10.45
C ASN A 277 -7.74 34.24 11.78
N THR A 278 -8.28 35.21 12.48
CA THR A 278 -7.77 35.64 13.78
C THR A 278 -8.17 34.66 14.87
N PRO A 279 -7.24 33.87 15.45
CA PRO A 279 -7.49 33.14 16.68
C PRO A 279 -7.52 34.08 17.88
N SER A 280 -7.90 33.58 19.04
CA SER A 280 -7.88 34.35 20.30
C SER A 280 -6.49 34.83 20.72
N SER A 281 -5.42 34.22 20.19
CA SER A 281 -4.02 34.40 20.60
C SER A 281 -3.14 35.13 19.57
N ALA A 282 -3.58 35.33 18.32
CA ALA A 282 -2.76 35.95 17.27
C ALA A 282 -3.63 36.57 16.17
N PRO A 283 -3.22 37.67 15.48
CA PRO A 283 -3.92 38.22 14.31
C PRO A 283 -3.82 37.31 13.08
N ALA A 284 -4.79 37.43 12.16
CA ALA A 284 -4.69 36.85 10.83
C ALA A 284 -3.43 37.39 10.11
N GLY A 285 -2.71 36.51 9.42
CA GLY A 285 -1.44 36.85 8.78
C GLY A 285 -0.21 36.55 9.64
N ASP A 286 -0.35 36.37 10.94
CA ASP A 286 0.75 35.98 11.83
C ASP A 286 1.24 34.56 11.53
N LEU A 287 2.48 34.29 11.87
CA LEU A 287 3.12 33.01 11.65
C LEU A 287 2.47 31.91 12.49
N TYR A 288 2.02 30.83 11.82
CA TYR A 288 1.58 29.61 12.47
C TYR A 288 2.69 28.54 12.53
N GLN A 289 3.34 28.26 11.37
CA GLN A 289 4.42 27.28 11.30
C GLN A 289 5.53 27.74 10.36
N PRO A 290 6.77 27.88 10.85
CA PRO A 290 7.91 28.31 10.05
C PRO A 290 8.55 27.14 9.28
N LYS A 291 7.88 26.59 8.27
CA LYS A 291 8.42 25.49 7.44
C LYS A 291 9.70 25.86 6.70
N SER A 292 9.99 27.15 6.52
CA SER A 292 11.26 27.62 5.97
C SER A 292 12.48 27.28 6.83
N GLN A 293 12.26 26.96 8.10
CA GLN A 293 13.30 26.55 9.05
C GLN A 293 13.53 25.03 9.06
N ASN A 294 12.74 24.27 8.33
CA ASN A 294 12.90 22.84 8.18
C ASN A 294 14.02 22.53 7.19
N ASP A 295 14.84 21.54 7.51
CA ASP A 295 15.84 21.01 6.59
C ASP A 295 15.87 19.48 6.62
N LYS A 296 16.41 18.91 5.54
CA LYS A 296 16.54 17.47 5.40
C LYS A 296 17.79 17.16 4.57
N TRP A 297 18.51 16.11 4.95
CA TRP A 297 19.60 15.53 4.19
C TRP A 297 19.48 14.01 4.18
N ALA A 298 20.06 13.35 3.18
CA ALA A 298 20.15 11.89 3.12
C ALA A 298 21.47 11.45 2.48
N THR A 299 22.00 10.32 2.92
CA THR A 299 23.10 9.61 2.30
C THR A 299 22.72 8.15 2.19
N THR A 300 22.83 7.61 0.97
CA THR A 300 22.55 6.20 0.71
C THR A 300 23.82 5.53 0.16
N VAL A 301 24.18 4.40 0.74
CA VAL A 301 25.25 3.53 0.25
C VAL A 301 24.63 2.19 -0.11
N SER A 302 24.90 1.69 -1.30
CA SER A 302 24.42 0.38 -1.74
C SER A 302 25.49 -0.40 -2.47
N ALA A 303 25.41 -1.72 -2.40
CA ALA A 303 26.25 -2.64 -3.12
C ALA A 303 25.48 -3.91 -3.48
N TYR A 304 25.91 -4.56 -4.56
CA TYR A 304 25.38 -5.86 -4.95
C TYR A 304 26.47 -6.77 -5.52
N ALA A 305 26.21 -8.08 -5.44
CA ALA A 305 27.00 -9.09 -6.12
C ALA A 305 26.08 -10.25 -6.55
N GLY A 306 26.36 -10.81 -7.71
CA GLY A 306 25.64 -11.98 -8.22
C GLY A 306 26.52 -12.81 -9.14
N GLY A 307 26.19 -14.10 -9.25
CA GLY A 307 26.96 -15.02 -10.10
C GLY A 307 26.64 -16.48 -9.81
N PRO A 308 27.36 -17.42 -10.42
CA PRO A 308 27.18 -18.84 -10.19
C PRO A 308 27.93 -19.31 -8.94
N LEU A 309 27.26 -20.01 -8.03
CA LEU A 309 27.93 -20.85 -7.04
C LEU A 309 28.33 -22.19 -7.67
N ILE A 310 27.48 -22.70 -8.55
CA ILE A 310 27.74 -23.86 -9.40
C ILE A 310 27.23 -23.48 -10.80
N LYS A 311 28.13 -23.44 -11.77
CA LYS A 311 27.80 -23.07 -13.14
C LYS A 311 26.62 -23.90 -13.66
N ASP A 312 25.69 -23.25 -14.36
CA ASP A 312 24.45 -23.79 -14.92
C ASP A 312 23.43 -24.33 -13.89
N LYS A 313 23.77 -24.41 -12.59
CA LYS A 313 22.94 -25.09 -11.58
C LYS A 313 22.54 -24.25 -10.38
N LEU A 314 23.45 -23.53 -9.78
CA LEU A 314 23.17 -22.82 -8.54
C LEU A 314 23.70 -21.41 -8.61
N PHE A 315 22.83 -20.47 -8.48
CA PHE A 315 23.10 -19.03 -8.62
C PHE A 315 22.69 -18.29 -7.36
N PHE A 316 23.39 -17.19 -7.12
CA PHE A 316 22.99 -16.24 -6.09
C PHE A 316 23.01 -14.81 -6.61
N PHE A 317 22.21 -13.97 -5.97
CA PHE A 317 22.28 -12.51 -6.07
C PHE A 317 22.01 -11.93 -4.68
N VAL A 318 22.89 -11.03 -4.24
CA VAL A 318 22.74 -10.31 -2.98
C VAL A 318 22.87 -8.83 -3.23
N ALA A 319 22.04 -8.04 -2.57
CA ALA A 319 22.14 -6.58 -2.57
C ALA A 319 21.87 -6.05 -1.16
N ALA A 320 22.62 -5.02 -0.79
CA ALA A 320 22.40 -4.29 0.46
C ALA A 320 22.36 -2.79 0.17
N GLU A 321 21.47 -2.10 0.86
CA GLU A 321 21.33 -0.64 0.81
C GLU A 321 21.18 -0.12 2.25
N PHE A 322 21.95 0.90 2.58
CA PHE A 322 21.83 1.60 3.85
C PHE A 322 21.65 3.09 3.57
N GLU A 323 20.50 3.61 3.96
CA GLU A 323 20.24 5.03 3.91
C GLU A 323 20.22 5.59 5.32
N LYS A 324 20.92 6.72 5.51
CA LYS A 324 20.83 7.53 6.71
C LYS A 324 20.27 8.89 6.33
N ASP A 325 19.16 9.27 6.92
CA ASP A 325 18.55 10.58 6.70
C ASP A 325 18.40 11.34 8.01
N GLY A 326 18.56 12.65 7.92
CA GLY A 326 18.40 13.56 9.05
C GLY A 326 17.41 14.67 8.71
N GLN A 327 16.62 15.07 9.71
CA GLN A 327 15.60 16.11 9.57
C GLN A 327 15.68 17.05 10.75
N ARG A 328 15.60 18.34 10.46
CA ARG A 328 15.27 19.35 11.45
C ARG A 328 13.86 19.84 11.17
N ASN A 329 12.99 19.72 12.15
CA ASN A 329 11.60 20.15 12.04
C ASN A 329 11.32 21.24 13.05
N VAL A 330 10.63 22.31 12.61
CA VAL A 330 10.01 23.32 13.45
C VAL A 330 8.51 23.22 13.23
N ASN A 331 7.81 22.93 14.31
CA ASN A 331 6.36 22.70 14.30
C ASN A 331 5.61 24.04 14.50
N ALA A 332 4.30 23.95 14.62
CA ALA A 332 3.45 25.10 14.87
C ALA A 332 3.69 25.74 16.24
N VAL A 333 3.33 27.01 16.36
CA VAL A 333 3.53 27.80 17.58
C VAL A 333 2.80 27.26 18.81
N ASP A 334 1.71 26.49 18.60
CA ASP A 334 0.91 25.82 19.62
C ASP A 334 1.33 24.37 19.89
N SER A 335 2.39 23.89 19.22
CA SER A 335 2.84 22.51 19.36
C SER A 335 3.53 22.26 20.71
N SER A 336 3.17 21.15 21.37
CA SER A 336 3.87 20.63 22.55
C SER A 336 5.33 20.22 22.28
N THR A 337 5.68 20.07 21.02
CA THR A 337 7.04 19.78 20.55
C THR A 337 7.45 20.86 19.54
N PRO A 338 7.90 22.04 19.98
CA PRO A 338 8.13 23.18 19.09
C PRO A 338 9.18 22.93 18.02
N ALA A 339 10.27 22.23 18.35
CA ALA A 339 11.30 21.84 17.38
C ALA A 339 11.90 20.48 17.71
N SER A 340 12.37 19.79 16.68
CA SER A 340 13.09 18.53 16.83
C SER A 340 14.19 18.37 15.79
N THR A 341 15.21 17.57 16.15
CA THR A 341 16.12 16.94 15.20
C THR A 341 15.89 15.44 15.24
N ASN A 342 15.70 14.85 14.08
CA ASN A 342 15.50 13.41 13.95
C ASN A 342 16.57 12.85 13.02
N THR A 343 17.05 11.65 13.33
CA THR A 343 17.90 10.86 12.45
C THR A 343 17.28 9.50 12.28
N PHE A 344 17.26 9.04 11.04
CA PHE A 344 16.73 7.73 10.69
C PHE A 344 17.79 6.89 10.00
N GLU A 345 17.74 5.59 10.23
CA GLU A 345 18.57 4.58 9.63
C GLU A 345 17.67 3.54 8.96
N ASN A 346 17.89 3.34 7.66
CA ASN A 346 17.01 2.55 6.79
C ASN A 346 17.83 1.43 6.11
N PRO A 347 18.15 0.33 6.82
CA PRO A 347 18.79 -0.83 6.21
C PRO A 347 17.78 -1.61 5.35
N ARG A 348 18.21 -1.92 4.12
CA ARG A 348 17.49 -2.81 3.18
C ARG A 348 18.45 -3.87 2.67
N TRP A 349 17.92 -5.07 2.46
CA TRP A 349 18.67 -6.13 1.82
C TRP A 349 17.79 -6.99 0.94
N TYR A 350 18.42 -7.65 0.00
CA TYR A 350 17.81 -8.63 -0.88
C TYR A 350 18.78 -9.78 -1.10
N THR A 351 18.32 -11.02 -0.92
CA THR A 351 19.05 -12.23 -1.22
C THR A 351 18.19 -13.12 -2.08
N LYS A 352 18.73 -13.58 -3.18
CA LYS A 352 18.09 -14.54 -4.08
C LYS A 352 19.04 -15.72 -4.29
N LEU A 353 18.51 -16.93 -4.16
CA LEU A 353 19.17 -18.17 -4.53
C LEU A 353 18.27 -18.89 -5.55
N ASP A 354 18.86 -19.29 -6.67
CA ASP A 354 18.18 -20.01 -7.73
C ASP A 354 18.90 -21.33 -7.97
N TRP A 355 18.21 -22.44 -7.77
CA TRP A 355 18.73 -23.78 -7.95
C TRP A 355 17.99 -24.50 -9.05
N ASN A 356 18.65 -24.68 -10.20
CA ASN A 356 18.24 -25.60 -11.27
C ASN A 356 18.57 -27.02 -10.83
N ILE A 357 17.64 -27.68 -10.12
CA ILE A 357 17.80 -29.06 -9.61
C ILE A 357 18.02 -29.98 -10.82
N THR A 358 17.21 -29.78 -11.85
CA THR A 358 17.33 -30.32 -13.21
C THR A 358 16.81 -29.27 -14.18
N ASP A 359 16.92 -29.49 -15.47
CA ASP A 359 16.38 -28.59 -16.52
C ASP A 359 14.86 -28.40 -16.40
N ASN A 360 14.17 -29.32 -15.72
CA ASN A 360 12.72 -29.28 -15.52
C ASN A 360 12.28 -28.90 -14.10
N HIS A 361 13.20 -28.71 -13.15
CA HIS A 361 12.88 -28.47 -11.75
C HIS A 361 13.73 -27.35 -11.17
N ILE A 362 13.10 -26.24 -10.84
CA ILE A 362 13.75 -25.04 -10.28
C ILE A 362 13.24 -24.79 -8.87
N LEU A 363 14.15 -24.52 -7.95
CA LEU A 363 13.84 -24.02 -6.62
C LEU A 363 14.46 -22.65 -6.43
N GLU A 364 13.64 -21.70 -6.06
CA GLU A 364 14.01 -20.30 -5.82
C GLU A 364 13.82 -19.96 -4.34
N PHE A 365 14.80 -19.33 -3.73
CA PHE A 365 14.68 -18.78 -2.37
C PHE A 365 14.91 -17.28 -2.41
N THR A 366 14.09 -16.52 -1.72
CA THR A 366 14.19 -15.06 -1.61
C THR A 366 14.10 -14.65 -0.15
N ASP A 367 14.99 -13.74 0.28
CA ASP A 367 14.92 -13.07 1.59
C ASP A 367 15.09 -11.56 1.37
N VAL A 368 14.22 -10.77 1.98
CA VAL A 368 14.16 -9.30 1.81
C VAL A 368 13.93 -8.63 3.14
N GLY A 369 14.68 -7.58 3.41
CA GLY A 369 14.41 -6.66 4.51
C GLY A 369 14.31 -5.21 4.06
N ASP A 370 13.37 -4.50 4.70
CA ASP A 370 13.11 -3.08 4.50
C ASP A 370 12.70 -2.48 5.85
N LYS A 371 13.69 -1.99 6.58
CA LYS A 371 13.52 -1.53 7.97
C LYS A 371 13.87 -0.06 8.09
N ARG A 372 13.26 0.60 9.07
CA ARG A 372 13.55 1.97 9.44
C ARG A 372 13.57 2.10 10.96
N SER A 373 14.61 2.72 11.49
CA SER A 373 14.69 3.11 12.90
C SER A 373 14.97 4.60 13.01
N GLY A 374 14.39 5.24 14.01
CA GLY A 374 14.52 6.68 14.21
C GLY A 374 14.78 7.05 15.67
N SER A 375 15.57 8.10 15.87
CA SER A 375 15.83 8.72 17.15
C SER A 375 16.09 10.22 16.96
N GLY A 376 16.10 10.99 18.06
CA GLY A 376 16.38 12.42 17.97
C GLY A 376 16.18 13.17 19.28
N THR A 377 16.16 14.49 19.18
CA THR A 377 16.04 15.38 20.33
C THR A 377 14.99 16.46 20.08
N ARG A 378 14.18 16.74 21.09
CA ARG A 378 13.18 17.83 21.12
C ARG A 378 13.77 19.06 21.78
N TYR A 379 13.44 20.24 21.24
CA TYR A 379 13.91 21.52 21.69
C TYR A 379 12.75 22.51 21.89
N GLY A 380 12.90 23.43 22.81
CA GLY A 380 12.14 24.67 22.81
C GLY A 380 12.50 25.51 21.59
N TYR A 381 11.63 26.42 21.19
CA TYR A 381 11.85 27.26 20.02
C TYR A 381 11.33 28.67 20.24
N ASN A 382 12.14 29.67 19.94
CA ASN A 382 11.72 31.07 19.89
C ASN A 382 11.30 31.42 18.47
N TYR A 383 10.01 31.64 18.27
CA TYR A 383 9.43 31.93 16.95
C TYR A 383 9.65 33.38 16.48
N VAL A 384 10.11 34.27 17.37
CA VAL A 384 10.49 35.64 17.00
C VAL A 384 11.89 35.67 16.42
N ASP A 385 12.85 35.05 17.11
CA ASP A 385 14.25 35.00 16.65
C ASP A 385 14.56 33.82 15.75
N MET A 386 13.58 32.97 15.48
CA MET A 386 13.70 31.73 14.69
C MET A 386 14.86 30.83 15.18
N SER A 387 15.02 30.73 16.48
CA SER A 387 16.13 30.04 17.11
C SER A 387 15.67 28.96 18.10
N ARG A 388 16.49 27.92 18.23
CA ARG A 388 16.29 26.90 19.27
C ARG A 388 16.65 27.47 20.65
N THR A 389 15.89 27.05 21.64
CA THR A 389 16.15 27.39 23.03
C THR A 389 16.69 26.16 23.79
N ASN A 390 16.09 25.79 24.90
CA ASN A 390 16.52 24.66 25.74
C ASN A 390 16.20 23.30 25.13
N THR A 391 16.95 22.28 25.50
CA THR A 391 16.62 20.89 25.24
C THR A 391 15.45 20.46 26.12
N ILE A 392 14.39 19.92 25.51
CA ILE A 392 13.20 19.38 26.19
C ILE A 392 13.42 17.91 26.57
N GLY A 393 14.04 17.13 25.65
CA GLY A 393 14.27 15.70 25.85
C GLY A 393 14.39 14.94 24.53
N PRO A 394 14.48 13.61 24.55
CA PRO A 394 14.52 12.80 23.34
C PRO A 394 13.17 12.78 22.63
N VAL A 395 13.18 12.58 21.30
CA VAL A 395 12.01 12.17 20.54
C VAL A 395 11.72 10.69 20.77
N ASN A 396 10.59 10.20 20.26
CA ASN A 396 10.29 8.78 20.29
C ASN A 396 11.35 7.96 19.54
N ASN A 397 11.66 6.79 20.07
CA ASN A 397 12.41 5.77 19.37
C ASN A 397 11.44 4.97 18.50
N THR A 398 11.57 5.07 17.19
CA THR A 398 10.73 4.34 16.24
C THR A 398 11.47 3.16 15.63
N LYS A 399 10.78 2.03 15.43
CA LYS A 399 11.27 0.87 14.69
C LYS A 399 10.10 0.33 13.85
N VAL A 400 10.15 0.59 12.56
CA VAL A 400 9.08 0.22 11.61
C VAL A 400 9.65 -0.51 10.41
N GLY A 401 8.76 -1.09 9.58
CA GLY A 401 9.16 -1.94 8.48
C GLY A 401 9.50 -3.36 8.92
N GLY A 402 9.96 -4.20 8.01
CA GLY A 402 10.11 -5.62 8.31
C GLY A 402 10.96 -6.40 7.34
N ASP A 403 10.81 -7.69 7.40
CA ASP A 403 11.46 -8.66 6.54
C ASP A 403 10.49 -9.77 6.13
N PHE A 404 10.76 -10.38 4.99
CA PHE A 404 10.12 -11.63 4.59
C PHE A 404 11.10 -12.56 3.91
N TRP A 405 10.79 -13.85 3.97
CA TRP A 405 11.40 -14.85 3.13
C TRP A 405 10.33 -15.64 2.40
N ASN A 406 10.65 -16.12 1.21
CA ASN A 406 9.83 -17.08 0.49
C ASN A 406 10.67 -18.12 -0.24
N ALA A 407 10.10 -19.31 -0.42
CA ALA A 407 10.59 -20.36 -1.28
C ALA A 407 9.56 -20.63 -2.38
N LYS A 408 10.02 -20.73 -3.62
CA LYS A 408 9.19 -21.04 -4.79
C LYS A 408 9.79 -22.20 -5.55
N TYR A 409 8.98 -23.20 -5.81
CA TYR A 409 9.29 -24.31 -6.70
C TYR A 409 8.54 -24.13 -8.01
N THR A 410 9.22 -24.40 -9.13
CA THR A 410 8.63 -24.50 -10.47
C THR A 410 9.04 -25.84 -11.08
N GLY A 411 8.07 -26.65 -11.51
CA GLY A 411 8.29 -27.93 -12.18
C GLY A 411 7.60 -27.97 -13.54
N TYR A 412 8.40 -28.14 -14.58
CA TYR A 412 7.92 -28.45 -15.93
C TYR A 412 7.73 -29.97 -16.02
N ILE A 413 6.55 -30.46 -15.65
CA ILE A 413 6.26 -31.89 -15.46
C ILE A 413 6.20 -32.62 -16.81
N THR A 414 5.64 -31.92 -17.81
CA THR A 414 5.68 -32.28 -19.23
C THR A 414 5.86 -31.01 -20.03
N ASP A 415 6.00 -31.09 -21.35
CA ASP A 415 6.07 -29.90 -22.21
C ASP A 415 4.83 -29.02 -22.08
N ASN A 416 3.69 -29.61 -21.75
CA ASN A 416 2.41 -28.94 -21.66
C ASN A 416 1.94 -28.67 -20.20
N LEU A 417 2.55 -29.30 -19.20
CA LEU A 417 2.13 -29.18 -17.79
C LEU A 417 3.22 -28.56 -16.95
N THR A 418 2.93 -27.36 -16.44
CA THR A 418 3.78 -26.67 -15.45
C THR A 418 3.04 -26.54 -14.12
N ILE A 419 3.73 -26.84 -13.04
CA ILE A 419 3.24 -26.58 -11.68
C ILE A 419 4.18 -25.63 -10.98
N SER A 420 3.64 -24.77 -10.13
CA SER A 420 4.46 -23.96 -9.25
C SER A 420 3.85 -23.87 -7.84
N ALA A 421 4.72 -23.81 -6.84
CA ALA A 421 4.36 -23.73 -5.44
C ALA A 421 5.22 -22.65 -4.75
N GLN A 422 4.62 -21.77 -3.97
CA GLN A 422 5.32 -20.76 -3.18
C GLN A 422 4.80 -20.72 -1.75
N TYR A 423 5.71 -20.66 -0.80
CA TYR A 423 5.42 -20.44 0.61
C TYR A 423 6.40 -19.43 1.19
N GLY A 424 5.90 -18.52 2.03
CA GLY A 424 6.76 -17.58 2.72
C GLY A 424 6.08 -16.93 3.92
N LYS A 425 6.90 -16.23 4.68
CA LYS A 425 6.49 -15.54 5.91
C LYS A 425 7.06 -14.13 5.92
N MET A 426 6.23 -13.19 6.35
CA MET A 426 6.58 -11.78 6.57
C MET A 426 6.43 -11.43 8.04
N SER A 427 7.30 -10.57 8.56
CA SER A 427 7.23 -9.98 9.89
C SER A 427 7.55 -8.49 9.79
N VAL A 428 6.63 -7.66 10.24
CA VAL A 428 6.76 -6.19 10.25
C VAL A 428 6.74 -5.70 11.69
N LYS A 429 7.61 -4.76 12.03
CA LYS A 429 7.58 -4.03 13.29
C LYS A 429 6.83 -2.72 13.11
N ASN A 430 6.10 -2.35 14.14
CA ASN A 430 5.41 -1.06 14.23
C ASN A 430 5.53 -0.54 15.66
N TYR A 431 6.79 -0.29 16.09
CA TYR A 431 7.12 0.13 17.45
C TYR A 431 7.45 1.61 17.48
N ASP A 432 6.80 2.31 18.38
CA ASP A 432 7.05 3.72 18.67
C ASP A 432 7.02 3.92 20.19
N GLN A 433 8.14 4.31 20.77
CA GLN A 433 8.29 4.48 22.21
C GLN A 433 8.89 5.83 22.55
N ALA A 434 8.22 6.57 23.39
CA ALA A 434 8.75 7.84 23.90
C ALA A 434 10.11 7.64 24.59
N GLY A 435 11.05 8.53 24.28
CA GLY A 435 12.46 8.37 24.69
C GLY A 435 12.73 8.67 26.18
N ASN A 436 11.78 9.29 26.89
CA ASN A 436 11.90 9.64 28.33
C ASN A 436 11.07 8.72 29.23
N TYR A 437 10.82 7.47 28.80
CA TYR A 437 10.13 6.47 29.59
C TYR A 437 10.96 6.03 30.80
N ASP A 438 10.33 6.08 31.99
CA ASP A 438 10.88 5.59 33.27
C ASP A 438 10.01 4.40 33.75
N PRO A 439 10.57 3.17 33.87
CA PRO A 439 9.81 1.99 34.27
C PRO A 439 9.30 2.00 35.72
N ASP A 440 9.85 2.82 36.57
CA ASP A 440 9.54 2.84 38.03
C ASP A 440 8.61 3.98 38.42
N LEU A 441 8.44 4.97 37.56
CA LEU A 441 7.71 6.19 37.84
C LEU A 441 6.27 6.14 37.28
N ALA A 442 5.27 6.34 38.14
CA ALA A 442 3.90 6.54 37.70
C ALA A 442 3.73 7.95 37.10
N ARG A 443 3.03 8.04 35.96
CA ARG A 443 2.70 9.33 35.37
C ARG A 443 1.74 10.10 36.23
N VAL A 444 1.89 11.43 36.26
CA VAL A 444 0.99 12.38 36.95
C VAL A 444 0.29 13.25 35.92
N ASP A 445 -1.03 13.09 35.83
CA ASP A 445 -1.92 13.83 34.93
C ASP A 445 -2.69 14.90 35.72
N SER A 446 -3.13 15.96 35.04
CA SER A 446 -3.99 17.02 35.59
C SER A 446 -3.41 17.66 36.85
N SER A 447 -2.09 17.82 36.94
CA SER A 447 -1.42 18.39 38.12
C SER A 447 -1.91 19.80 38.50
N GLY A 448 -2.52 20.56 37.59
CA GLY A 448 -3.20 21.82 37.86
C GLY A 448 -4.43 21.70 38.77
N SER A 449 -4.98 20.50 38.92
CA SER A 449 -6.09 20.20 39.85
C SER A 449 -5.63 19.66 41.19
N GLN A 450 -4.37 19.73 41.51
CA GLN A 450 -3.84 19.40 42.83
C GLN A 450 -4.34 20.39 43.90
N ASN A 451 -4.50 19.90 45.12
CA ASN A 451 -4.87 20.77 46.27
C ASN A 451 -3.75 21.79 46.57
N PRO A 452 -4.01 23.11 46.41
CA PRO A 452 -2.99 24.13 46.60
C PRO A 452 -2.40 24.16 48.02
N ALA A 453 -3.14 23.67 49.01
CA ALA A 453 -2.63 23.59 50.40
C ALA A 453 -1.55 22.50 50.55
N LEU A 454 -1.48 21.54 49.65
CA LEU A 454 -0.52 20.40 49.70
C LEU A 454 0.67 20.56 48.74
N ASN A 455 0.58 21.45 47.73
CA ASN A 455 1.65 21.67 46.75
C ASN A 455 2.31 23.08 46.88
N GLY A 456 2.01 23.83 47.90
CA GLY A 456 2.53 25.19 48.07
C GLY A 456 2.05 26.19 47.00
N GLY A 457 0.90 25.92 46.37
CA GLY A 457 0.33 26.74 45.31
C GLY A 457 0.94 26.54 43.92
N SER A 458 1.87 25.60 43.78
CA SER A 458 2.51 25.28 42.49
C SER A 458 2.32 23.82 42.14
N ALA A 459 1.82 23.56 40.93
CA ALA A 459 1.56 22.21 40.45
C ALA A 459 2.86 21.35 40.38
N ILE A 460 2.87 20.22 41.06
CA ILE A 460 3.98 19.27 41.07
C ILE A 460 3.67 18.17 40.02
N LYS A 461 4.51 18.03 39.01
CA LYS A 461 4.38 17.05 37.93
C LYS A 461 5.71 16.39 37.66
N ASN A 462 5.68 15.24 37.01
CA ASN A 462 6.88 14.59 36.48
C ASN A 462 6.88 14.59 34.95
N THR A 463 7.95 14.07 34.37
CA THR A 463 8.16 14.02 32.91
C THR A 463 7.86 12.65 32.29
N GLN A 464 7.17 11.78 33.06
CA GLN A 464 6.79 10.45 32.55
C GLN A 464 5.92 10.54 31.29
N VAL A 465 6.09 9.60 30.40
CA VAL A 465 5.33 9.48 29.14
C VAL A 465 3.86 9.16 29.40
N ALA A 466 2.99 9.44 28.41
CA ALA A 466 1.57 9.16 28.54
C ALA A 466 1.29 7.65 28.52
N ASP A 467 1.83 7.00 27.51
CA ASP A 467 1.61 5.58 27.20
C ASP A 467 2.88 4.95 26.67
N ILE A 468 2.97 3.64 26.76
CA ILE A 468 4.06 2.86 26.21
C ILE A 468 3.54 1.81 25.23
N SER A 469 4.32 1.55 24.18
CA SER A 469 4.07 0.48 23.21
C SER A 469 4.83 -0.78 23.58
N SER A 470 4.24 -1.94 23.31
CA SER A 470 4.95 -3.23 23.47
C SER A 470 6.12 -3.33 22.47
N PRO A 471 7.33 -3.76 22.91
CA PRO A 471 8.40 -4.12 21.98
C PRO A 471 8.03 -5.22 21.00
N GLY A 472 6.99 -6.02 21.29
CA GLY A 472 6.40 -7.05 20.44
C GLY A 472 5.51 -6.51 19.32
N ARG A 473 5.08 -5.25 19.41
CA ARG A 473 4.13 -4.63 18.47
C ARG A 473 4.57 -4.78 17.02
N GLY A 474 3.68 -5.32 16.18
CA GLY A 474 3.94 -5.53 14.76
C GLY A 474 2.93 -6.42 14.09
N ASN A 475 3.22 -6.80 12.86
CA ASN A 475 2.36 -7.60 12.01
C ASN A 475 3.10 -8.83 11.50
N LYS A 476 2.37 -9.92 11.25
CA LYS A 476 2.89 -11.12 10.59
C LYS A 476 1.94 -11.56 9.49
N SER A 477 2.48 -12.13 8.43
CA SER A 477 1.69 -12.75 7.38
C SER A 477 2.38 -14.01 6.85
N ASN A 478 1.57 -15.02 6.55
CA ASN A 478 2.01 -16.24 5.89
C ASN A 478 1.27 -16.36 4.58
N ASN A 479 2.00 -16.45 3.49
CA ASN A 479 1.44 -16.57 2.15
C ASN A 479 1.70 -17.98 1.62
N LEU A 480 0.68 -18.54 1.01
CA LEU A 480 0.67 -19.91 0.56
C LEU A 480 -0.06 -19.99 -0.79
N ARG A 481 0.62 -20.39 -1.89
CA ARG A 481 0.07 -20.42 -3.24
C ARG A 481 0.51 -21.64 -4.07
N PHE A 482 -0.38 -22.16 -4.98
CA PHE A 482 -0.11 -23.22 -5.98
C PHE A 482 -0.80 -22.92 -7.29
N ASP A 483 -0.09 -22.95 -8.33
CA ASP A 483 -0.59 -22.76 -9.68
C ASP A 483 -0.30 -24.02 -10.51
N VAL A 484 -1.29 -24.43 -11.26
CA VAL A 484 -1.17 -25.42 -12.31
C VAL A 484 -1.47 -24.73 -13.62
N GLN A 485 -0.62 -24.93 -14.60
CA GLN A 485 -0.83 -24.44 -15.96
C GLN A 485 -0.72 -25.64 -16.92
N TYR A 486 -1.72 -25.77 -17.80
CA TYR A 486 -1.77 -26.82 -18.80
C TYR A 486 -2.06 -26.21 -20.17
N VAL A 487 -1.19 -26.48 -21.13
CA VAL A 487 -1.35 -26.07 -22.53
C VAL A 487 -2.03 -27.20 -23.30
N ALA A 488 -3.19 -26.93 -23.84
CA ALA A 488 -3.99 -27.91 -24.59
C ALA A 488 -4.35 -27.34 -25.98
N GLY A 489 -3.47 -27.54 -26.97
CA GLY A 489 -3.59 -26.89 -28.26
C GLY A 489 -3.60 -25.38 -28.13
N ASP A 490 -4.65 -24.71 -28.57
CA ASP A 490 -4.80 -23.25 -28.54
C ASP A 490 -5.23 -22.70 -27.18
N HIS A 491 -5.39 -23.54 -26.14
CA HIS A 491 -5.82 -23.19 -24.80
C HIS A 491 -4.65 -23.24 -23.81
N THR A 492 -4.50 -22.22 -22.97
CA THR A 492 -3.63 -22.21 -21.80
C THR A 492 -4.49 -22.13 -20.55
N LEU A 493 -4.80 -23.29 -19.99
CA LEU A 493 -5.59 -23.41 -18.77
C LEU A 493 -4.71 -23.17 -17.53
N SER A 494 -5.11 -22.25 -16.68
CA SER A 494 -4.46 -21.97 -15.40
C SER A 494 -5.48 -22.12 -14.28
N ALA A 495 -5.10 -22.81 -13.21
CA ALA A 495 -5.92 -22.91 -12.02
C ALA A 495 -5.02 -22.81 -10.78
N GLY A 496 -5.56 -22.32 -9.68
CA GLY A 496 -4.77 -22.23 -8.45
C GLY A 496 -5.58 -21.78 -7.25
N ILE A 497 -4.89 -21.74 -6.14
CA ILE A 497 -5.40 -21.21 -4.90
C ILE A 497 -4.37 -20.23 -4.33
N ASP A 498 -4.83 -19.25 -3.56
CA ASP A 498 -4.03 -18.14 -3.06
C ASP A 498 -4.53 -17.77 -1.65
N ASN A 499 -3.77 -18.19 -0.62
CA ASN A 499 -4.17 -18.02 0.77
C ASN A 499 -3.18 -17.12 1.51
N VAL A 500 -3.71 -16.19 2.28
CA VAL A 500 -2.95 -15.32 3.17
C VAL A 500 -3.53 -15.43 4.57
N LYS A 501 -2.67 -15.67 5.56
CA LYS A 501 -3.01 -15.55 6.97
C LYS A 501 -2.23 -14.39 7.56
N SER A 502 -2.93 -13.39 8.05
CA SER A 502 -2.34 -12.20 8.64
C SER A 502 -2.68 -12.11 10.12
N GLN A 503 -1.78 -11.52 10.89
CA GLN A 503 -1.94 -11.32 12.33
C GLN A 503 -1.32 -9.98 12.71
N VAL A 504 -2.03 -9.22 13.53
CA VAL A 504 -1.53 -8.05 14.25
C VAL A 504 -1.21 -8.47 15.66
N LEU A 505 -0.06 -8.06 16.17
CA LEU A 505 0.48 -8.46 17.47
C LEU A 505 0.68 -7.22 18.35
N ASP A 506 0.26 -7.32 19.61
CA ASP A 506 0.48 -6.32 20.66
C ASP A 506 0.12 -4.89 20.20
N PHE A 507 -0.95 -4.75 19.41
CA PHE A 507 -1.40 -3.45 18.94
C PHE A 507 -2.04 -2.66 20.09
N GLY A 508 -1.74 -1.35 20.14
CA GLY A 508 -2.21 -0.47 21.18
C GLY A 508 -1.10 -0.05 22.14
N THR A 509 -1.50 0.49 23.28
CA THR A 509 -0.60 1.02 24.31
C THR A 509 -1.07 0.60 25.70
N PHE A 510 -0.24 0.82 26.70
CA PHE A 510 -0.57 0.60 28.09
C PHE A 510 0.08 1.65 29.00
N SER A 511 -0.46 1.79 30.20
CA SER A 511 0.02 2.77 31.19
C SER A 511 1.50 2.55 31.52
N PRO A 512 2.31 3.62 31.63
CA PRO A 512 3.75 3.54 31.91
C PRO A 512 4.06 3.21 33.36
N GLY A 513 5.34 3.04 33.65
CA GLY A 513 5.87 2.80 34.98
C GLY A 513 5.29 1.56 35.64
N PRO A 514 4.71 1.65 36.83
CA PRO A 514 4.09 0.50 37.51
C PRO A 514 2.77 0.04 36.89
N GLY A 515 2.42 0.49 35.65
CA GLY A 515 1.24 0.09 34.92
C GLY A 515 -0.03 0.91 35.21
N TYR A 516 0.13 2.11 35.78
CA TYR A 516 -0.96 3.04 35.99
C TYR A 516 -0.47 4.50 35.99
N SER A 517 -1.39 5.44 35.87
CA SER A 517 -1.15 6.87 36.08
C SER A 517 -2.02 7.42 37.23
N TRP A 518 -1.62 8.53 37.80
CA TRP A 518 -2.40 9.30 38.75
C TRP A 518 -3.01 10.52 38.04
N GLY A 519 -4.34 10.65 38.08
CA GLY A 519 -5.07 11.81 37.54
C GLY A 519 -5.67 12.63 38.69
N TYR A 520 -5.19 13.87 38.86
CA TYR A 520 -5.75 14.78 39.87
C TYR A 520 -7.04 15.40 39.38
N GLY A 521 -8.02 15.58 40.28
CA GLY A 521 -9.27 16.20 39.98
C GLY A 521 -9.79 17.07 41.15
N PHE A 522 -10.68 17.96 40.81
CA PHE A 522 -11.41 18.79 41.77
C PHE A 522 -12.87 18.77 41.42
N GLN A 523 -13.70 18.35 42.38
CA GLN A 523 -15.16 18.43 42.30
C GLN A 523 -15.62 19.70 43.03
N LYS A 524 -16.26 20.59 42.30
CA LYS A 524 -16.69 21.89 42.81
C LYS A 524 -17.76 21.74 43.90
N ASP A 525 -18.69 20.83 43.69
CA ASP A 525 -19.69 20.44 44.66
C ASP A 525 -19.39 19.01 45.16
N PRO A 526 -18.87 18.86 46.40
CA PRO A 526 -18.51 17.55 46.91
C PRO A 526 -19.70 16.65 47.21
N THR A 527 -20.91 17.14 47.03
CA THR A 527 -22.15 16.35 47.17
C THR A 527 -22.66 15.77 45.86
N GLU A 528 -22.04 16.12 44.76
CA GLU A 528 -22.37 15.61 43.42
C GLU A 528 -21.44 14.50 42.97
N ALA A 529 -21.80 13.76 41.97
CA ALA A 529 -20.95 12.73 41.36
C ALA A 529 -19.70 13.36 40.73
N ILE A 530 -18.57 12.63 40.75
CA ILE A 530 -17.34 13.04 40.06
C ILE A 530 -17.57 13.11 38.56
N ASP A 531 -18.27 12.14 38.02
CA ASP A 531 -18.71 12.13 36.60
C ASP A 531 -20.11 11.46 36.54
N ASN A 532 -21.03 12.11 35.86
CA ASN A 532 -22.40 11.65 35.70
C ASN A 532 -22.71 11.36 34.22
N THR A 533 -21.69 11.20 33.38
CA THR A 533 -21.88 10.89 31.95
C THR A 533 -22.73 9.64 31.76
N PRO A 534 -23.85 9.69 31.05
CA PRO A 534 -24.70 8.53 30.82
C PRO A 534 -23.93 7.35 30.20
N GLY A 535 -24.28 6.12 30.68
CA GLY A 535 -23.66 4.89 30.17
C GLY A 535 -22.27 4.56 30.76
N ARG A 536 -21.74 5.38 31.66
CA ARG A 536 -20.51 5.11 32.39
C ARG A 536 -20.82 4.77 33.85
N ASN A 537 -20.02 3.80 34.40
CA ASN A 537 -20.14 3.44 35.81
C ASN A 537 -19.22 4.31 36.68
N PHE A 538 -19.58 5.57 36.83
CA PHE A 538 -18.84 6.47 37.72
C PHE A 538 -19.39 6.46 39.15
N VAL A 539 -18.49 6.75 40.09
CA VAL A 539 -18.82 6.76 41.53
C VAL A 539 -19.72 7.95 41.84
N PRO A 540 -20.92 7.74 42.40
CA PRO A 540 -21.80 8.84 42.80
C PRO A 540 -21.32 9.53 44.08
N ALA A 541 -21.47 10.86 44.19
CA ALA A 541 -21.39 11.58 45.44
C ALA A 541 -22.65 11.30 46.31
N PRO A 542 -22.68 11.53 47.58
CA PRO A 542 -21.67 12.13 48.47
C PRO A 542 -20.71 11.16 49.12
N ALA A 543 -20.78 9.85 48.84
CA ALA A 543 -19.88 8.87 49.46
C ALA A 543 -18.40 9.06 49.11
N LEU A 544 -18.10 10.03 48.26
CA LEU A 544 -16.80 10.24 47.62
C LEU A 544 -15.82 11.00 48.52
N PHE A 545 -16.30 11.93 49.34
CA PHE A 545 -15.45 12.78 50.19
C PHE A 545 -15.69 12.48 51.67
N PRO A 546 -14.89 11.61 52.31
CA PRO A 546 -15.16 11.14 53.66
C PRO A 546 -15.28 12.26 54.68
N ASN A 547 -14.67 13.42 54.41
CA ASN A 547 -14.73 14.58 55.29
C ASN A 547 -15.57 15.75 54.76
N GLY A 548 -16.10 15.61 53.51
CA GLY A 548 -17.04 16.60 52.92
C GLY A 548 -16.52 18.01 52.65
N GLU A 549 -15.22 18.28 52.95
CA GLU A 549 -14.74 19.65 53.08
C GLU A 549 -13.92 20.20 51.89
N THR A 550 -13.36 19.37 50.98
CA THR A 550 -12.40 19.88 49.98
C THR A 550 -12.68 19.32 48.63
N GLY A 551 -13.41 18.81 48.05
CA GLY A 551 -13.59 18.33 46.68
C GLY A 551 -12.36 17.87 45.87
N TYR A 552 -11.16 17.83 46.46
CA TYR A 552 -9.94 17.36 45.81
C TYR A 552 -9.83 15.85 45.93
N TYR A 553 -9.61 15.23 44.77
CA TYR A 553 -9.45 13.77 44.65
C TYR A 553 -8.33 13.41 43.69
N VAL A 554 -7.95 12.14 43.65
CA VAL A 554 -7.05 11.57 42.67
C VAL A 554 -7.61 10.25 42.18
N SER A 555 -7.47 9.98 40.88
CA SER A 555 -7.79 8.69 40.29
C SER A 555 -6.54 7.91 39.96
N LYS A 556 -6.53 6.62 40.28
CA LYS A 556 -5.58 5.65 39.78
C LYS A 556 -6.13 5.10 38.46
N ASN A 557 -5.49 5.46 37.34
CA ASN A 557 -5.94 5.13 36.02
C ASN A 557 -5.09 4.00 35.44
N VAL A 558 -5.72 2.91 35.04
CA VAL A 558 -5.07 1.78 34.35
C VAL A 558 -5.60 1.74 32.92
N ASN A 559 -4.71 1.91 31.99
CA ASN A 559 -5.00 1.71 30.57
C ASN A 559 -4.16 0.52 30.07
N TYR A 560 -4.81 -0.49 29.49
CA TYR A 560 -4.15 -1.64 28.88
C TYR A 560 -4.92 -2.04 27.63
N ASN A 561 -4.35 -1.72 26.47
CA ASN A 561 -4.99 -1.90 25.17
C ASN A 561 -4.09 -2.69 24.20
N LEU A 562 -3.44 -3.75 24.67
CA LEU A 562 -2.66 -4.64 23.81
C LEU A 562 -3.56 -5.73 23.26
N VAL A 563 -3.78 -5.73 21.96
CA VAL A 563 -4.64 -6.71 21.28
C VAL A 563 -3.88 -7.49 20.20
N ASN A 564 -4.28 -8.74 20.02
CA ASN A 564 -3.81 -9.64 18.98
C ASN A 564 -5.02 -10.08 18.15
N VAL A 565 -5.05 -9.69 16.88
CA VAL A 565 -6.15 -10.03 15.95
C VAL A 565 -5.60 -10.69 14.71
N ARG A 566 -6.43 -11.41 13.97
CA ARG A 566 -5.99 -12.13 12.77
C ARG A 566 -7.05 -12.13 11.67
N SER A 567 -6.60 -12.33 10.43
CA SER A 567 -7.42 -12.55 9.24
C SER A 567 -6.95 -13.79 8.48
N ASP A 568 -7.90 -14.60 8.06
CA ASP A 568 -7.71 -15.71 7.12
C ASP A 568 -8.36 -15.32 5.78
N GLN A 569 -7.55 -15.12 4.75
CA GLN A 569 -7.99 -14.81 3.40
C GLN A 569 -7.70 -15.99 2.48
N LYS A 570 -8.71 -16.57 1.87
CA LYS A 570 -8.60 -17.72 0.98
C LYS A 570 -9.14 -17.36 -0.39
N ALA A 571 -8.45 -17.80 -1.43
CA ALA A 571 -8.92 -17.61 -2.79
C ALA A 571 -8.62 -18.84 -3.66
N GLN A 572 -9.52 -19.09 -4.61
CA GLN A 572 -9.34 -20.06 -5.68
C GLN A 572 -9.61 -19.37 -7.00
N TYR A 573 -8.90 -19.77 -8.06
CA TYR A 573 -9.16 -19.26 -9.39
C TYR A 573 -8.98 -20.32 -10.46
N ILE A 574 -9.64 -20.07 -11.59
CA ILE A 574 -9.42 -20.75 -12.86
C ILE A 574 -9.43 -19.69 -13.96
N GLU A 575 -8.58 -19.86 -14.96
CA GLU A 575 -8.48 -18.96 -16.11
C GLU A 575 -8.07 -19.74 -17.34
N ASP A 576 -8.72 -19.47 -18.47
CA ASP A 576 -8.33 -19.95 -19.79
C ASP A 576 -7.87 -18.76 -20.64
N LYS A 577 -6.69 -18.89 -21.25
CA LYS A 577 -6.22 -18.05 -22.34
C LYS A 577 -6.36 -18.85 -23.62
N TRP A 578 -7.31 -18.47 -24.44
CA TRP A 578 -7.66 -19.15 -25.68
C TRP A 578 -7.21 -18.34 -26.89
N GLN A 579 -6.21 -18.85 -27.60
CA GLN A 579 -5.77 -18.33 -28.90
C GLN A 579 -6.71 -18.82 -30.00
N ILE A 580 -7.85 -18.12 -30.19
CA ILE A 580 -8.90 -18.52 -31.16
C ILE A 580 -8.36 -18.59 -32.58
N SER A 581 -7.42 -17.71 -32.91
CA SER A 581 -6.69 -17.67 -34.18
C SER A 581 -5.39 -16.91 -33.97
N ASP A 582 -4.52 -16.89 -34.99
CA ASP A 582 -3.24 -16.14 -34.91
C ASP A 582 -3.40 -14.66 -34.56
N ARG A 583 -4.62 -14.11 -34.72
CA ARG A 583 -4.95 -12.70 -34.47
C ARG A 583 -5.81 -12.44 -33.23
N TRP A 584 -6.45 -13.46 -32.67
CA TRP A 584 -7.41 -13.30 -31.57
C TRP A 584 -7.02 -14.11 -30.35
N LEU A 585 -6.77 -13.42 -29.26
CA LEU A 585 -6.65 -13.98 -27.92
C LEU A 585 -7.88 -13.60 -27.11
N VAL A 586 -8.51 -14.56 -26.45
CA VAL A 586 -9.57 -14.34 -25.47
C VAL A 586 -9.14 -14.93 -24.14
N THR A 587 -9.39 -14.22 -23.05
CA THR A 587 -9.18 -14.72 -21.71
C THR A 587 -10.50 -14.75 -20.95
N ALA A 588 -10.74 -15.85 -20.24
CA ALA A 588 -11.90 -16.00 -19.37
C ALA A 588 -11.46 -16.58 -18.03
N GLY A 589 -11.58 -15.80 -16.99
CA GLY A 589 -11.17 -16.18 -15.64
C GLY A 589 -12.32 -16.05 -14.65
N LEU A 590 -12.26 -16.85 -13.59
CA LEU A 590 -13.16 -16.79 -12.46
C LEU A 590 -12.35 -16.96 -11.18
N ARG A 591 -12.51 -16.02 -10.26
CA ARG A 591 -11.90 -16.06 -8.93
C ARG A 591 -12.97 -16.05 -7.86
N ASN A 592 -12.71 -16.72 -6.74
CA ASN A 592 -13.52 -16.69 -5.55
C ASN A 592 -12.65 -16.30 -4.35
N ASP A 593 -12.89 -15.13 -3.78
CA ASP A 593 -12.21 -14.65 -2.57
C ASP A 593 -13.11 -14.85 -1.34
N GLN A 594 -12.54 -15.27 -0.23
CA GLN A 594 -13.22 -15.48 1.05
C GLN A 594 -12.41 -14.88 2.17
N PHE A 595 -13.06 -14.14 3.08
CA PHE A 595 -12.44 -13.42 4.18
C PHE A 595 -13.05 -13.83 5.51
N THR A 596 -12.21 -14.06 6.52
CA THR A 596 -12.65 -14.33 7.90
C THR A 596 -11.74 -13.59 8.85
N ASP A 597 -12.28 -12.66 9.63
CA ASP A 597 -11.54 -11.88 10.62
C ASP A 597 -11.95 -12.30 12.04
N TYR A 598 -10.95 -12.35 12.91
CA TYR A 598 -11.07 -12.90 14.26
C TYR A 598 -10.63 -11.85 15.29
N ASN A 599 -11.36 -11.80 16.40
CA ASN A 599 -11.00 -10.99 17.55
C ASN A 599 -9.81 -11.58 18.34
N GLN A 600 -9.40 -10.91 19.41
CA GLN A 600 -8.29 -11.32 20.29
C GLN A 600 -8.48 -12.71 20.93
N PHE A 601 -9.69 -13.23 21.05
CA PHE A 601 -10.00 -14.57 21.54
C PHE A 601 -10.16 -15.61 20.43
N SER A 602 -9.73 -15.27 19.20
CA SER A 602 -9.86 -16.13 18.02
C SER A 602 -11.32 -16.47 17.66
N GLN A 603 -12.27 -15.65 18.04
CA GLN A 603 -13.67 -15.77 17.63
C GLN A 603 -13.88 -14.98 16.34
N PRO A 604 -14.52 -15.57 15.32
CA PRO A 604 -14.78 -14.87 14.06
C PRO A 604 -15.92 -13.86 14.24
N PHE A 605 -15.66 -12.60 13.88
CA PHE A 605 -16.66 -11.53 13.86
C PHE A 605 -17.04 -11.11 12.44
N ILE A 606 -16.17 -11.30 11.44
CA ILE A 606 -16.49 -11.23 10.01
C ILE A 606 -16.34 -12.63 9.41
N LYS A 607 -17.33 -13.05 8.62
CA LYS A 607 -17.43 -14.37 8.01
C LYS A 607 -17.95 -14.29 6.58
N GLN A 608 -17.14 -13.85 5.66
CA GLN A 608 -17.47 -13.73 4.24
C GLN A 608 -17.02 -14.98 3.48
N THR A 609 -17.57 -16.15 3.86
CA THR A 609 -17.21 -17.47 3.33
C THR A 609 -18.16 -17.98 2.26
N ARG A 610 -19.24 -17.27 1.96
CA ARG A 610 -20.07 -17.55 0.78
C ARG A 610 -19.27 -17.25 -0.48
N PRO A 611 -19.48 -17.98 -1.60
CA PRO A 611 -18.77 -17.73 -2.84
C PRO A 611 -18.91 -16.27 -3.29
N GLN A 612 -17.78 -15.61 -3.51
CA GLN A 612 -17.68 -14.24 -4.00
C GLN A 612 -17.04 -14.29 -5.40
N TRP A 613 -17.88 -14.54 -6.38
CA TRP A 613 -17.42 -14.76 -7.74
C TRP A 613 -16.97 -13.47 -8.41
N ALA A 614 -15.71 -13.44 -8.83
CA ALA A 614 -15.05 -12.35 -9.54
C ALA A 614 -14.74 -12.79 -10.99
N PRO A 615 -15.67 -12.65 -11.93
CA PRO A 615 -15.39 -12.92 -13.33
C PRO A 615 -14.36 -11.93 -13.89
N ARG A 616 -13.47 -12.40 -14.73
CA ARG A 616 -12.46 -11.64 -15.47
C ARG A 616 -12.50 -12.07 -16.93
N LEU A 617 -12.84 -11.16 -17.81
CA LEU A 617 -12.95 -11.39 -19.24
C LEU A 617 -12.03 -10.42 -19.96
N GLY A 618 -11.34 -10.89 -20.99
CA GLY A 618 -10.50 -10.05 -21.82
C GLY A 618 -10.44 -10.57 -23.24
N ALA A 619 -10.21 -9.67 -24.18
CA ALA A 619 -9.95 -9.99 -25.56
C ALA A 619 -8.84 -9.10 -26.11
N SER A 620 -7.96 -9.65 -26.95
CA SER A 620 -6.95 -8.93 -27.70
C SER A 620 -7.05 -9.33 -29.16
N TRP A 621 -7.03 -8.34 -30.03
CA TRP A 621 -7.09 -8.52 -31.49
C TRP A 621 -5.89 -7.85 -32.14
N ASP A 622 -5.02 -8.64 -32.74
CA ASP A 622 -4.00 -8.17 -33.68
C ASP A 622 -4.66 -7.88 -35.04
N VAL A 623 -4.93 -6.60 -35.29
CA VAL A 623 -5.69 -6.15 -36.46
C VAL A 623 -4.99 -6.51 -37.77
N ASN A 624 -3.67 -6.34 -37.82
CA ASN A 624 -2.84 -6.56 -39.01
C ASN A 624 -2.29 -7.98 -39.05
N GLY A 625 -2.14 -8.66 -37.90
CA GLY A 625 -1.56 -9.99 -37.78
C GLY A 625 -0.04 -10.00 -37.79
N ASP A 626 0.58 -8.86 -37.53
CA ASP A 626 2.03 -8.65 -37.49
C ASP A 626 2.49 -8.00 -36.18
N GLY A 627 1.61 -7.88 -35.16
CA GLY A 627 1.87 -7.21 -33.89
C GLY A 627 1.94 -5.68 -33.97
N SER A 628 1.68 -5.08 -35.12
CA SER A 628 1.79 -3.63 -35.32
C SER A 628 0.56 -2.84 -34.86
N PHE A 629 -0.59 -3.50 -34.73
CA PHE A 629 -1.84 -2.85 -34.31
C PHE A 629 -2.71 -3.79 -33.47
N LYS A 630 -2.79 -3.53 -32.19
CA LYS A 630 -3.59 -4.24 -31.18
C LYS A 630 -4.82 -3.44 -30.80
N VAL A 631 -5.95 -4.12 -30.71
CA VAL A 631 -7.16 -3.61 -30.03
C VAL A 631 -7.48 -4.60 -28.89
N TYR A 632 -7.78 -4.08 -27.71
CA TYR A 632 -8.05 -4.92 -26.54
C TYR A 632 -9.20 -4.40 -25.70
N ALA A 633 -9.87 -5.31 -25.01
CA ALA A 633 -10.96 -4.99 -24.09
C ALA A 633 -10.92 -5.90 -22.86
N ASN A 634 -11.34 -5.36 -21.71
CA ASN A 634 -11.44 -6.08 -20.44
C ASN A 634 -12.74 -5.77 -19.72
N ALA A 635 -13.25 -6.76 -18.99
CA ALA A 635 -14.33 -6.60 -18.05
C ALA A 635 -14.06 -7.48 -16.83
N GLY A 636 -14.10 -6.89 -15.61
CA GLY A 636 -13.77 -7.64 -14.41
C GLY A 636 -14.46 -7.13 -13.17
N ARG A 637 -14.66 -8.04 -12.20
CA ARG A 637 -15.04 -7.75 -10.83
C ARG A 637 -13.87 -8.04 -9.89
N TYR A 638 -13.64 -7.15 -8.94
CA TYR A 638 -12.53 -7.21 -8.00
C TYR A 638 -13.06 -7.10 -6.58
N TYR A 639 -12.61 -8.00 -5.70
CA TYR A 639 -12.95 -8.00 -4.28
C TYR A 639 -11.76 -7.57 -3.45
N LEU A 640 -12.04 -6.76 -2.42
CA LEU A 640 -11.08 -6.32 -1.42
C LEU A 640 -11.52 -6.82 -0.04
N GLY A 641 -10.59 -7.40 0.72
CA GLY A 641 -10.78 -7.74 2.12
C GLY A 641 -10.57 -6.55 3.03
N LEU A 642 -11.20 -6.59 4.20
CA LEU A 642 -10.97 -5.59 5.22
C LEU A 642 -9.54 -5.76 5.79
N PRO A 643 -8.73 -4.68 5.93
CA PRO A 643 -7.49 -4.74 6.70
C PRO A 643 -7.78 -4.97 8.19
N LEU A 644 -6.76 -5.27 8.99
CA LEU A 644 -6.95 -5.66 10.39
C LEU A 644 -7.15 -4.49 11.36
N ASN A 645 -7.00 -3.23 10.91
CA ASN A 645 -7.22 -2.06 11.76
C ASN A 645 -8.62 -2.04 12.41
N PRO A 646 -9.73 -2.26 11.71
CA PRO A 646 -11.05 -2.32 12.34
C PRO A 646 -11.19 -3.43 13.39
N ALA A 647 -10.49 -4.55 13.23
CA ALA A 647 -10.48 -5.63 14.22
C ALA A 647 -9.83 -5.21 15.55
N THR A 648 -8.84 -4.31 15.49
CA THR A 648 -8.17 -3.78 16.69
C THR A 648 -9.02 -2.78 17.48
N GLY A 649 -10.02 -2.17 16.84
CA GLY A 649 -10.98 -1.26 17.46
C GLY A 649 -12.32 -1.91 17.76
N ALA A 650 -13.09 -2.21 16.72
CA ALA A 650 -14.49 -2.64 16.85
C ALA A 650 -14.67 -4.04 17.50
N ALA A 651 -13.69 -4.95 17.34
CA ALA A 651 -13.76 -6.32 17.82
C ALA A 651 -12.84 -6.63 19.00
N ALA A 652 -12.17 -5.63 19.56
CA ALA A 652 -11.25 -5.78 20.67
C ALA A 652 -11.83 -5.23 21.97
N GLY A 653 -11.46 -5.87 23.08
CA GLY A 653 -11.71 -5.34 24.43
C GLY A 653 -10.44 -4.79 25.02
N TYR A 654 -10.51 -3.63 25.62
CA TYR A 654 -9.39 -3.04 26.33
C TYR A 654 -9.78 -2.63 27.76
N THR A 655 -8.78 -2.62 28.64
CA THR A 655 -8.95 -2.19 30.02
C THR A 655 -8.72 -0.69 30.11
N ALA A 656 -9.75 0.06 30.47
CA ALA A 656 -9.67 1.48 30.83
C ALA A 656 -10.40 1.64 32.17
N THR A 657 -9.65 1.51 33.27
CA THR A 657 -10.25 1.54 34.60
C THR A 657 -9.73 2.68 35.43
N GLN A 658 -10.57 3.17 36.32
CA GLN A 658 -10.29 4.22 37.30
C GLN A 658 -10.67 3.74 38.70
N GLN A 659 -9.91 4.15 39.67
CA GLN A 659 -10.24 3.99 41.09
C GLN A 659 -9.93 5.31 41.82
N PHE A 660 -10.88 5.82 42.53
CA PHE A 660 -10.82 7.12 43.11
C PHE A 660 -10.38 7.11 44.58
N TYR A 661 -9.61 8.11 44.94
CA TYR A 661 -9.05 8.30 46.30
C TYR A 661 -9.07 9.78 46.68
N THR A 662 -9.20 10.06 47.98
CA THR A 662 -8.70 11.31 48.60
C THR A 662 -7.25 11.12 48.97
N TYR A 663 -6.51 12.22 49.12
CA TYR A 663 -5.09 12.20 49.47
C TYR A 663 -4.73 13.30 50.47
N SER A 664 -3.72 13.05 51.33
CA SER A 664 -3.28 14.01 52.37
C SER A 664 -1.91 14.62 52.10
N GLY A 665 -1.21 14.20 51.06
CA GLY A 665 0.09 14.74 50.65
C GLY A 665 0.43 14.50 49.18
N ILE A 666 1.42 15.19 48.67
CA ILE A 666 1.96 15.06 47.31
C ILE A 666 3.48 14.95 47.44
N ALA A 667 4.07 13.90 46.89
CA ALA A 667 5.50 13.69 46.83
C ALA A 667 6.19 14.64 45.82
N ALA A 668 7.53 14.73 45.88
CA ALA A 668 8.31 15.62 45.01
C ALA A 668 8.21 15.27 43.53
N ASP A 669 7.86 14.04 43.17
CA ASP A 669 7.59 13.56 41.80
C ASP A 669 6.13 13.76 41.39
N GLY A 670 5.30 14.36 42.22
CA GLY A 670 3.88 14.60 41.99
C GLY A 670 2.97 13.41 42.33
N THR A 671 3.50 12.28 42.82
CA THR A 671 2.64 11.15 43.22
C THR A 671 1.88 11.49 44.52
N PRO A 672 0.59 11.10 44.63
CA PRO A 672 -0.21 11.32 45.82
C PRO A 672 0.21 10.40 46.94
N THR A 673 0.16 10.91 48.18
CA THR A 673 0.45 10.15 49.41
C THR A 673 -0.69 10.24 50.39
N GLY A 674 -0.74 9.30 51.37
CA GLY A 674 -1.81 9.27 52.38
C GLY A 674 -3.18 9.06 51.76
N LEU A 675 -3.29 8.05 50.89
CA LEU A 675 -4.47 7.73 50.12
C LEU A 675 -5.57 7.12 50.98
N THR A 676 -6.79 7.59 50.80
CA THR A 676 -8.01 6.96 51.33
C THR A 676 -8.92 6.60 50.17
N GLN A 677 -9.24 5.33 50.01
CA GLN A 677 -10.07 4.83 48.93
C GLN A 677 -11.51 5.36 49.02
N MET A 678 -12.01 5.85 47.93
CA MET A 678 -13.37 6.37 47.77
C MET A 678 -14.28 5.43 47.02
N SER A 679 -13.74 4.63 46.10
CA SER A 679 -14.52 3.75 45.21
C SER A 679 -13.88 2.38 45.01
N GLY A 680 -14.68 1.44 44.55
CA GLY A 680 -14.18 0.29 43.81
C GLY A 680 -13.55 0.69 42.45
N VAL A 681 -13.02 -0.28 41.71
CA VAL A 681 -12.54 -0.09 40.35
C VAL A 681 -13.75 0.07 39.43
N VAL A 682 -13.79 1.15 38.64
CA VAL A 682 -14.81 1.41 37.64
C VAL A 682 -14.20 1.45 36.26
N SER A 683 -14.92 1.05 35.20
CA SER A 683 -14.45 1.06 33.82
C SER A 683 -15.10 2.21 33.04
N GLY A 684 -14.25 3.05 32.41
CA GLY A 684 -14.72 4.15 31.57
C GLY A 684 -15.39 3.69 30.28
N ASN A 685 -15.19 2.44 29.87
CA ASN A 685 -15.77 1.85 28.65
C ASN A 685 -16.61 0.60 28.89
N ASN A 686 -16.86 0.23 30.15
CA ASN A 686 -17.59 -0.97 30.60
C ASN A 686 -17.03 -2.32 30.08
N SER A 687 -15.89 -2.32 29.37
CA SER A 687 -15.36 -3.57 28.78
C SER A 687 -14.54 -4.41 29.74
N TYR A 688 -13.82 -3.80 30.68
CA TYR A 688 -12.89 -4.47 31.61
C TYR A 688 -11.93 -5.46 30.92
N GLY A 689 -11.51 -5.15 29.67
CA GLY A 689 -10.64 -6.00 28.87
C GLY A 689 -11.37 -7.14 28.11
N ILE A 690 -12.70 -7.19 28.17
CA ILE A 690 -13.53 -8.20 27.47
C ILE A 690 -13.96 -7.60 26.13
N PRO A 691 -13.70 -8.25 24.98
CA PRO A 691 -14.20 -7.78 23.70
C PRO A 691 -15.73 -7.91 23.62
N PRO A 692 -16.38 -7.14 22.75
CA PRO A 692 -17.79 -7.29 22.48
C PRO A 692 -18.10 -8.69 21.94
N ASP A 693 -19.35 -9.11 22.06
CA ASP A 693 -19.81 -10.37 21.45
C ASP A 693 -19.54 -10.31 19.92
N PRO A 694 -18.83 -11.28 19.36
CA PRO A 694 -18.44 -11.22 17.94
C PRO A 694 -19.62 -11.15 16.96
N ARG A 695 -20.83 -11.54 17.40
CA ARG A 695 -22.06 -11.48 16.61
C ARG A 695 -22.62 -10.06 16.50
N THR A 696 -22.22 -9.17 17.42
CA THR A 696 -22.72 -7.76 17.50
C THR A 696 -21.75 -6.77 16.87
N VAL A 697 -20.59 -7.19 16.36
CA VAL A 697 -19.57 -6.27 15.83
C VAL A 697 -19.88 -5.83 14.39
N ALA A 698 -20.45 -6.72 13.59
CA ALA A 698 -20.70 -6.49 12.18
C ALA A 698 -22.11 -6.89 11.76
N GLY A 699 -22.65 -6.23 10.75
CA GLY A 699 -23.90 -6.62 10.13
C GLY A 699 -23.90 -8.08 9.68
N LYS A 700 -24.94 -8.82 10.03
CA LYS A 700 -25.06 -10.26 9.71
C LYS A 700 -25.06 -10.54 8.19
N ASN A 701 -25.43 -9.57 7.39
CA ASN A 701 -25.47 -9.62 5.93
C ASN A 701 -24.29 -8.92 5.26
N LEU A 702 -23.22 -8.59 6.00
CA LEU A 702 -22.04 -7.88 5.53
C LEU A 702 -21.40 -8.59 4.32
N LYS A 703 -21.20 -7.87 3.22
CA LYS A 703 -20.53 -8.31 1.99
C LYS A 703 -19.16 -7.68 1.90
N ALA A 704 -18.19 -8.35 1.26
CA ALA A 704 -16.90 -7.76 0.98
C ALA A 704 -17.03 -6.59 0.00
N GLU A 705 -16.13 -5.64 0.16
CA GLU A 705 -15.96 -4.53 -0.77
C GLU A 705 -15.69 -5.07 -2.17
N ASN A 706 -16.33 -4.48 -3.18
CA ASN A 706 -16.07 -4.90 -4.56
C ASN A 706 -16.38 -3.80 -5.58
N GLN A 707 -15.64 -3.87 -6.69
CA GLN A 707 -15.70 -2.93 -7.79
C GLN A 707 -15.80 -3.67 -9.13
N ASP A 708 -16.60 -3.13 -10.05
CA ASP A 708 -16.65 -3.53 -11.45
C ASP A 708 -15.80 -2.57 -12.29
N GLU A 709 -15.06 -3.13 -13.26
CA GLU A 709 -14.17 -2.40 -14.16
C GLU A 709 -14.40 -2.84 -15.61
N TYR A 710 -14.35 -1.88 -16.52
CA TYR A 710 -14.39 -2.09 -17.97
C TYR A 710 -13.31 -1.25 -18.63
N ILE A 711 -12.56 -1.86 -19.55
CA ILE A 711 -11.46 -1.22 -20.27
C ILE A 711 -11.63 -1.54 -21.76
N LEU A 712 -11.39 -0.52 -22.60
CA LEU A 712 -11.27 -0.65 -24.05
C LEU A 712 -10.07 0.19 -24.50
N GLY A 713 -9.18 -0.40 -25.29
CA GLY A 713 -8.00 0.32 -25.75
C GLY A 713 -7.45 -0.20 -27.07
N PHE A 714 -6.51 0.55 -27.61
CA PHE A 714 -5.69 0.13 -28.72
C PHE A 714 -4.25 0.62 -28.57
N ASP A 715 -3.31 -0.14 -29.13
CA ASP A 715 -1.90 0.20 -29.27
C ASP A 715 -1.51 0.03 -30.74
N LYS A 716 -0.74 0.97 -31.32
CA LYS A 716 -0.33 0.93 -32.73
C LYS A 716 1.09 1.44 -32.89
N LEU A 717 1.85 0.79 -33.79
CA LEU A 717 3.16 1.24 -34.19
C LEU A 717 3.06 2.40 -35.21
N LEU A 718 4.00 3.32 -35.14
CA LEU A 718 4.21 4.41 -36.07
C LEU A 718 5.69 4.42 -36.50
N GLY A 719 5.96 3.81 -37.65
CA GLY A 719 7.32 3.51 -38.08
C GLY A 719 7.99 2.47 -37.17
N ASP A 720 9.31 2.47 -37.12
CA ASP A 720 10.10 1.42 -36.47
C ASP A 720 10.26 1.63 -34.95
N ASN A 721 10.24 2.89 -34.47
CA ASN A 721 10.62 3.22 -33.08
C ASN A 721 9.49 3.83 -32.26
N TRP A 722 8.37 4.18 -32.87
CA TRP A 722 7.27 4.79 -32.15
C TRP A 722 6.11 3.84 -31.93
N SER A 723 5.51 3.90 -30.76
CA SER A 723 4.19 3.33 -30.49
C SER A 723 3.27 4.41 -29.90
N TYR A 724 1.98 4.31 -30.17
CA TYR A 724 0.97 5.17 -29.60
C TYR A 724 -0.31 4.38 -29.35
N GLY A 725 -1.12 4.88 -28.44
CA GLY A 725 -2.37 4.24 -28.13
C GLY A 725 -3.33 5.11 -27.35
N ALA A 726 -4.54 4.59 -27.20
CA ALA A 726 -5.56 5.17 -26.38
C ALA A 726 -6.26 4.08 -25.56
N LYS A 727 -6.64 4.43 -24.32
CA LYS A 727 -7.35 3.54 -23.41
C LYS A 727 -8.47 4.29 -22.71
N ALA A 728 -9.67 3.77 -22.75
CA ALA A 728 -10.81 4.20 -21.97
C ALA A 728 -11.04 3.23 -20.82
N THR A 729 -11.22 3.74 -19.60
CA THR A 729 -11.50 2.95 -18.40
C THR A 729 -12.78 3.45 -17.74
N TRP A 730 -13.61 2.53 -17.28
CA TRP A 730 -14.76 2.83 -16.42
C TRP A 730 -14.78 1.89 -15.23
N ARG A 731 -14.93 2.46 -14.01
CA ARG A 731 -15.03 1.73 -12.74
C ARG A 731 -16.25 2.15 -11.95
N LYS A 732 -16.80 1.21 -11.21
CA LYS A 732 -17.90 1.45 -10.29
C LYS A 732 -17.72 0.61 -9.02
N LEU A 733 -17.62 1.26 -7.87
CA LEU A 733 -17.70 0.62 -6.56
C LEU A 733 -19.16 0.18 -6.32
N ASN A 734 -19.36 -1.07 -5.93
CA ASN A 734 -20.68 -1.64 -5.68
C ASN A 734 -20.98 -1.71 -4.18
N THR A 735 -19.99 -2.08 -3.36
CA THR A 735 -20.08 -2.16 -1.91
C THR A 735 -18.82 -1.58 -1.28
N VAL A 736 -18.99 -0.88 -0.17
CA VAL A 736 -17.94 -0.43 0.74
C VAL A 736 -18.22 -0.99 2.12
N ILE A 737 -17.19 -1.19 2.93
CA ILE A 737 -17.34 -1.51 4.36
C ILE A 737 -16.86 -0.30 5.15
N ASP A 738 -17.74 0.18 6.04
CA ASP A 738 -17.43 1.20 7.03
C ASP A 738 -18.23 0.92 8.30
N ASP A 739 -18.20 1.80 9.29
CA ASP A 739 -19.00 1.64 10.50
C ASP A 739 -20.25 2.53 10.49
N PHE A 740 -21.21 2.16 11.32
CA PHE A 740 -22.46 2.86 11.55
C PHE A 740 -22.62 3.06 13.04
N CYS A 741 -22.70 4.30 13.50
CA CYS A 741 -22.61 4.69 14.90
C CYS A 741 -23.92 5.30 15.45
N ASP A 742 -24.98 5.40 14.66
CA ASP A 742 -26.31 5.84 15.13
C ASP A 742 -27.02 4.68 15.86
N ILE A 743 -26.55 4.42 17.07
CA ILE A 743 -27.03 3.29 17.90
C ILE A 743 -28.43 3.57 18.44
N ASP A 744 -28.80 4.82 18.66
CA ASP A 744 -30.14 5.21 19.12
C ASP A 744 -31.19 4.84 18.08
N LEU A 745 -30.89 4.97 16.81
CA LEU A 745 -31.76 4.51 15.72
C LEU A 745 -31.93 2.99 15.73
N VAL A 746 -30.84 2.24 15.91
CA VAL A 746 -30.88 0.76 15.95
C VAL A 746 -31.66 0.27 17.16
N THR A 747 -31.42 0.85 18.33
CA THR A 747 -32.10 0.47 19.57
C THR A 747 -33.59 0.86 19.55
N SER A 748 -33.95 2.06 19.08
CA SER A 748 -35.33 2.50 18.92
C SER A 748 -36.13 1.59 17.97
N LYS A 749 -35.47 1.10 16.91
CA LYS A 749 -36.10 0.14 15.99
C LYS A 749 -36.36 -1.20 16.70
N ALA A 750 -35.38 -1.70 17.48
CA ALA A 750 -35.53 -2.93 18.26
C ALA A 750 -36.69 -2.84 19.27
N GLU A 751 -36.77 -1.72 19.98
CA GLU A 751 -37.85 -1.45 20.96
C GLU A 751 -39.20 -1.37 20.28
N ALA A 752 -39.28 -0.73 19.10
CA ALA A 752 -40.52 -0.67 18.30
C ALA A 752 -40.99 -2.05 17.82
N GLU A 753 -40.05 -3.00 17.66
CA GLU A 753 -40.33 -4.40 17.32
C GLU A 753 -40.62 -5.26 18.56
N GLY A 754 -40.62 -4.67 19.76
CA GLY A 754 -41.00 -5.31 21.03
C GLY A 754 -39.84 -6.01 21.75
N HIS A 755 -38.58 -5.70 21.35
CA HIS A 755 -37.39 -6.24 21.99
C HIS A 755 -36.89 -5.30 23.09
N THR A 756 -36.40 -5.87 24.19
CA THR A 756 -35.66 -5.12 25.20
C THR A 756 -34.16 -5.27 24.90
N VAL A 757 -33.47 -4.16 24.69
CA VAL A 757 -32.06 -4.13 24.38
C VAL A 757 -31.23 -4.15 25.67
N GLY A 758 -30.21 -5.00 25.72
CA GLY A 758 -29.21 -5.04 26.77
C GLY A 758 -28.04 -4.11 26.47
N SER A 759 -26.81 -4.64 26.45
CA SER A 759 -25.63 -3.85 26.05
C SER A 759 -25.50 -3.75 24.52
N THR A 760 -25.08 -2.60 24.02
CA THR A 760 -24.78 -2.34 22.62
C THR A 760 -23.32 -1.94 22.43
N ASN A 761 -22.81 -2.11 21.21
CA ASN A 761 -21.54 -1.51 20.79
C ASN A 761 -21.77 -0.02 20.43
N SER A 762 -20.70 0.77 20.41
CA SER A 762 -20.77 2.16 19.95
C SER A 762 -20.99 2.28 18.45
N CYS A 763 -20.49 1.33 17.66
CA CYS A 763 -20.63 1.28 16.20
C CYS A 763 -20.70 -0.17 15.72
N TYR A 764 -21.25 -0.37 14.51
CA TYR A 764 -21.32 -1.67 13.82
C TYR A 764 -20.67 -1.56 12.45
N LEU A 765 -19.83 -2.52 12.07
CA LEU A 765 -19.34 -2.63 10.69
C LEU A 765 -20.49 -3.00 9.73
N VAL A 766 -20.71 -2.18 8.71
CA VAL A 766 -21.82 -2.28 7.78
C VAL A 766 -21.39 -2.15 6.33
N ASN A 767 -22.25 -2.48 5.40
CA ASN A 767 -22.12 -2.02 4.03
C ASN A 767 -22.76 -0.64 3.91
N GLY A 768 -21.93 0.41 3.84
CA GLY A 768 -22.39 1.78 3.67
C GLY A 768 -23.33 1.92 2.46
N GLY A 769 -24.43 2.64 2.62
CA GLY A 769 -25.42 2.86 1.56
C GLY A 769 -26.25 1.65 1.14
N HIS A 770 -26.29 0.60 1.97
CA HIS A 770 -27.14 -0.59 1.81
C HIS A 770 -28.04 -0.79 3.03
N GLY A 771 -28.99 -1.72 2.95
CA GLY A 771 -29.72 -2.20 4.12
C GLY A 771 -28.88 -3.20 4.91
N ASN A 772 -28.92 -3.11 6.24
CA ASN A 772 -28.09 -3.93 7.13
C ASN A 772 -28.96 -4.65 8.17
N THR A 773 -28.52 -5.85 8.55
CA THR A 773 -29.12 -6.68 9.61
C THR A 773 -28.23 -6.61 10.83
N PHE A 774 -28.66 -5.95 11.87
CA PHE A 774 -27.93 -5.78 13.13
C PHE A 774 -28.26 -6.93 14.08
N THR A 775 -27.26 -7.46 14.77
CA THR A 775 -27.46 -8.40 15.87
C THR A 775 -27.27 -7.67 17.18
N LEU A 776 -28.29 -7.71 18.04
CA LEU A 776 -28.31 -7.13 19.38
C LEU A 776 -28.43 -8.25 20.42
N LEU A 777 -28.17 -7.92 21.67
CA LEU A 777 -28.36 -8.83 22.79
C LEU A 777 -29.50 -8.30 23.70
N ASP A 778 -30.35 -9.20 24.19
CA ASP A 778 -31.26 -8.87 25.26
C ASP A 778 -30.53 -8.73 26.62
N PRO A 779 -31.17 -8.26 27.71
CA PRO A 779 -30.49 -8.17 29.02
C PRO A 779 -30.00 -9.50 29.58
N SER A 780 -30.44 -10.64 29.04
CA SER A 780 -29.98 -11.98 29.38
C SER A 780 -28.82 -12.46 28.49
N GLY A 781 -28.37 -11.64 27.51
CA GLY A 781 -27.31 -11.98 26.56
C GLY A 781 -27.75 -12.87 25.39
N ASN A 782 -29.06 -13.08 25.19
CA ASN A 782 -29.53 -13.82 24.01
C ASN A 782 -29.56 -12.92 22.76
N PRO A 783 -29.06 -13.41 21.61
CA PRO A 783 -29.04 -12.62 20.41
C PRO A 783 -30.39 -12.57 19.69
N PHE A 784 -30.76 -11.41 19.21
CA PHE A 784 -31.85 -11.20 18.26
C PHE A 784 -31.39 -10.27 17.11
N THR A 785 -32.16 -10.14 16.05
CA THR A 785 -31.74 -9.33 14.88
C THR A 785 -32.80 -8.29 14.55
N VAL A 786 -32.30 -7.13 14.09
CA VAL A 786 -33.12 -6.02 13.61
C VAL A 786 -32.66 -5.66 12.21
N ASP A 787 -33.59 -5.54 11.29
CA ASP A 787 -33.33 -5.12 9.92
C ASP A 787 -33.63 -3.63 9.75
N LEU A 788 -32.64 -2.89 9.27
CA LEU A 788 -32.81 -1.52 8.85
C LEU A 788 -32.51 -1.39 7.35
N SER A 789 -33.52 -0.95 6.59
CA SER A 789 -33.31 -0.60 5.19
C SER A 789 -32.43 0.66 5.09
N ARG A 790 -31.78 0.84 3.97
CA ARG A 790 -31.02 2.06 3.68
C ARG A 790 -31.83 3.35 3.93
N LYS A 791 -33.12 3.33 3.61
CA LYS A 791 -33.99 4.50 3.79
C LYS A 791 -34.29 4.77 5.27
N GLU A 792 -34.49 3.73 6.08
CA GLU A 792 -34.67 3.87 7.53
C GLU A 792 -33.43 4.41 8.21
N MET A 793 -32.23 4.03 7.71
CA MET A 793 -30.94 4.58 8.15
C MET A 793 -30.69 6.02 7.63
N GLY A 794 -31.57 6.59 6.80
CA GLY A 794 -31.38 7.91 6.19
C GLY A 794 -30.22 8.01 5.20
N MET A 795 -29.63 6.88 4.79
CA MET A 795 -28.38 6.85 4.02
C MET A 795 -28.59 7.02 2.51
N PRO A 796 -27.71 7.75 1.79
CA PRO A 796 -27.63 7.71 0.33
C PRO A 796 -27.14 6.33 -0.14
N ALA A 797 -27.36 5.99 -1.42
CA ALA A 797 -26.75 4.79 -1.99
C ALA A 797 -25.23 4.99 -2.20
N THR A 798 -24.45 3.94 -1.97
CA THR A 798 -23.00 3.93 -2.23
C THR A 798 -22.71 4.34 -3.67
N LYS A 799 -21.79 5.27 -3.84
CA LYS A 799 -21.39 5.77 -5.15
C LYS A 799 -19.93 6.16 -5.18
N ARG A 800 -19.16 5.42 -5.96
CA ARG A 800 -17.84 5.82 -6.47
C ARG A 800 -17.78 5.38 -7.93
N LYS A 801 -17.61 6.34 -8.82
CA LYS A 801 -17.44 6.09 -10.26
C LYS A 801 -16.16 6.77 -10.71
N TYR A 802 -15.39 6.06 -11.50
CA TYR A 802 -14.23 6.58 -12.19
C TYR A 802 -14.37 6.31 -13.68
N TYR A 803 -14.03 7.31 -14.49
CA TYR A 803 -13.82 7.11 -15.92
C TYR A 803 -12.59 7.89 -16.37
N SER A 804 -11.86 7.32 -17.31
CA SER A 804 -10.69 7.97 -17.91
C SER A 804 -10.59 7.70 -19.39
N LEU A 805 -9.96 8.65 -20.08
CA LEU A 805 -9.38 8.48 -21.40
C LEU A 805 -7.88 8.76 -21.29
N GLU A 806 -7.09 7.76 -21.57
CA GLU A 806 -5.64 7.81 -21.54
C GLU A 806 -5.13 7.79 -22.98
N LEU A 807 -4.23 8.72 -23.31
CA LEU A 807 -3.52 8.79 -24.58
C LEU A 807 -2.03 8.70 -24.30
N TYR A 808 -1.31 7.86 -25.03
CA TYR A 808 0.14 7.79 -24.89
C TYR A 808 0.85 7.76 -26.23
N MET A 809 2.12 8.17 -26.19
CA MET A 809 3.07 8.05 -27.28
C MET A 809 4.44 7.72 -26.69
N GLU A 810 5.11 6.70 -27.24
CA GLU A 810 6.38 6.21 -26.73
C GLU A 810 7.38 6.01 -27.87
N HIS A 811 8.58 6.58 -27.72
CA HIS A 811 9.72 6.33 -28.58
C HIS A 811 10.65 5.34 -27.89
N GLN A 812 10.87 4.19 -28.52
CA GLN A 812 11.81 3.21 -27.99
C GLN A 812 13.24 3.69 -28.15
N PHE A 813 14.12 3.27 -27.23
CA PHE A 813 15.51 3.66 -27.30
C PHE A 813 16.18 3.16 -28.59
N ASP A 814 16.62 4.08 -29.41
CA ASP A 814 17.21 3.84 -30.74
C ASP A 814 18.75 3.96 -30.74
N GLY A 815 19.38 3.95 -29.54
CA GLY A 815 20.79 4.26 -29.33
C GLY A 815 21.06 5.74 -29.03
N THR A 816 20.06 6.61 -29.23
CA THR A 816 20.16 8.06 -29.02
C THR A 816 19.26 8.54 -27.92
N TRP A 817 17.96 8.24 -27.98
CA TRP A 817 17.03 8.70 -26.97
C TRP A 817 15.85 7.74 -26.76
N TYR A 818 15.26 7.81 -25.56
CA TYR A 818 14.02 7.17 -25.16
C TYR A 818 13.09 8.26 -24.64
N GLY A 819 11.80 8.16 -24.93
CA GLY A 819 10.81 9.07 -24.37
C GLY A 819 9.40 8.51 -24.37
N LYS A 820 8.66 8.77 -23.30
CA LYS A 820 7.24 8.46 -23.18
C LYS A 820 6.46 9.69 -22.77
N PHE A 821 5.31 9.86 -23.38
CA PHE A 821 4.37 10.96 -23.20
C PHE A 821 3.00 10.36 -22.93
N ASP A 822 2.40 10.71 -21.80
CA ASP A 822 1.08 10.24 -21.40
C ASP A 822 0.19 11.44 -21.08
N TYR A 823 -1.04 11.42 -21.56
CA TYR A 823 -2.10 12.34 -21.16
C TYR A 823 -3.30 11.54 -20.65
N VAL A 824 -3.80 11.89 -19.48
CA VAL A 824 -4.98 11.27 -18.87
C VAL A 824 -6.02 12.34 -18.61
N PHE A 825 -7.17 12.20 -19.25
CA PHE A 825 -8.39 12.83 -18.82
C PHE A 825 -9.17 11.87 -17.94
N SER A 826 -9.52 12.26 -16.73
CA SER A 826 -10.24 11.38 -15.81
C SER A 826 -11.21 12.12 -14.90
N HIS A 827 -12.17 11.40 -14.35
CA HIS A 827 -13.08 11.92 -13.34
C HIS A 827 -13.39 10.85 -12.30
N SER A 828 -13.16 11.18 -11.03
CA SER A 828 -13.54 10.37 -9.87
C SER A 828 -14.65 11.10 -9.11
N PHE A 829 -15.82 10.47 -9.01
CA PHE A 829 -17.03 11.12 -8.51
C PHE A 829 -17.88 10.16 -7.66
N GLY A 830 -18.36 10.63 -6.53
CA GLY A 830 -19.21 9.86 -5.65
C GLY A 830 -19.45 10.49 -4.29
N ASN A 831 -19.79 9.64 -3.31
CA ASN A 831 -20.01 10.02 -1.91
C ASN A 831 -19.12 9.24 -0.94
N THR A 832 -18.15 8.50 -1.44
CA THR A 832 -17.09 7.83 -0.66
C THR A 832 -15.88 7.62 -1.55
N GLU A 833 -14.69 7.69 -0.96
CA GLU A 833 -13.42 7.33 -1.62
C GLU A 833 -13.08 5.84 -1.45
N GLY A 834 -13.84 5.09 -0.66
CA GLY A 834 -13.56 3.72 -0.25
C GLY A 834 -12.99 3.66 1.16
N GLN A 835 -11.85 2.99 1.34
CA GLN A 835 -11.24 2.77 2.66
C GLN A 835 -10.44 3.95 3.23
N SER A 836 -10.52 5.12 2.65
CA SER A 836 -9.93 6.36 3.18
C SER A 836 -10.78 7.57 2.82
N ARG A 837 -10.58 8.66 3.56
CA ARG A 837 -11.19 9.94 3.29
C ARG A 837 -10.13 11.05 3.27
N THR A 838 -9.92 11.64 2.09
CA THR A 838 -8.82 12.57 1.83
C THR A 838 -9.03 13.93 2.50
N ASP A 839 -10.27 14.46 2.49
CA ASP A 839 -10.58 15.80 2.98
C ASP A 839 -10.38 15.95 4.50
N SER A 840 -10.66 14.91 5.26
CA SER A 840 -10.42 14.84 6.72
C SER A 840 -9.10 14.16 7.07
N ARG A 841 -8.33 13.68 6.06
CA ARG A 841 -7.08 12.94 6.22
C ARG A 841 -7.21 11.68 7.07
N GLN A 842 -8.32 11.00 6.95
CA GLN A 842 -8.58 9.72 7.59
C GLN A 842 -8.16 8.58 6.67
N ASN A 843 -7.25 7.74 7.14
CA ASN A 843 -6.71 6.60 6.40
C ASN A 843 -6.95 5.30 7.18
N GLY A 844 -7.74 4.43 6.62
CA GLY A 844 -8.10 3.13 7.21
C GLY A 844 -9.59 2.87 7.09
N ALA A 845 -9.93 1.63 6.76
CA ALA A 845 -11.32 1.18 6.72
C ALA A 845 -11.96 1.30 8.10
N ALA A 846 -13.24 1.71 8.15
CA ALA A 846 -13.97 1.97 9.39
C ALA A 846 -13.21 2.89 10.37
N GLY A 847 -12.49 3.85 9.84
CA GLY A 847 -11.76 4.88 10.57
C GLY A 847 -12.05 6.26 10.03
N SER A 848 -12.94 6.36 9.04
CA SER A 848 -13.50 7.60 8.55
C SER A 848 -14.83 7.86 9.25
N MET A 849 -15.29 9.10 9.23
CA MET A 849 -16.65 9.42 9.70
C MET A 849 -17.70 9.21 8.63
N ASP A 850 -17.33 8.74 7.43
CA ASP A 850 -18.29 8.37 6.39
C ASP A 850 -19.16 7.23 6.90
N TRP A 851 -20.46 7.29 6.63
CA TRP A 851 -21.44 6.27 6.99
C TRP A 851 -21.74 6.10 8.49
N ASP A 852 -21.07 6.82 9.41
CA ASP A 852 -21.33 6.76 10.85
C ASP A 852 -22.79 7.10 11.18
N ASN A 853 -23.34 8.08 10.47
CA ASN A 853 -24.74 8.46 10.55
C ASN A 853 -25.18 9.20 9.26
N SER A 854 -26.48 9.45 9.13
CA SER A 854 -27.04 10.10 7.94
C SER A 854 -26.56 11.53 7.72
N TYR A 855 -26.32 12.28 8.82
CA TYR A 855 -25.97 13.71 8.76
C TYR A 855 -24.60 13.97 8.09
N VAL A 856 -23.61 13.09 8.28
CA VAL A 856 -22.30 13.23 7.64
C VAL A 856 -22.34 12.91 6.15
N MET A 857 -23.34 12.13 5.72
CA MET A 857 -23.51 11.74 4.31
C MET A 857 -24.39 12.72 3.50
N ASP A 858 -25.06 13.66 4.17
CA ASP A 858 -25.77 14.72 3.49
C ASP A 858 -24.81 15.62 2.72
N TYR A 859 -25.09 15.77 1.41
CA TYR A 859 -24.24 16.52 0.46
C TYR A 859 -22.81 15.99 0.27
N ALA A 860 -22.50 14.77 0.72
CA ALA A 860 -21.19 14.13 0.49
C ALA A 860 -20.89 13.80 -0.99
N ASN A 861 -21.92 13.87 -1.89
CA ASN A 861 -21.75 13.47 -3.27
C ASN A 861 -21.16 14.59 -4.14
N GLY A 862 -19.95 14.40 -4.62
CA GLY A 862 -19.19 15.33 -5.45
C GLY A 862 -17.96 14.70 -6.10
N PRO A 863 -17.07 15.51 -6.72
CA PRO A 863 -15.73 15.05 -7.09
C PRO A 863 -14.97 14.59 -5.86
N LEU A 864 -14.32 13.42 -5.92
CA LEU A 864 -13.59 12.83 -4.80
C LEU A 864 -12.20 13.43 -4.64
N GLY A 865 -11.58 13.29 -3.47
CA GLY A 865 -10.31 13.93 -3.13
C GLY A 865 -9.12 13.54 -4.02
N ASN A 866 -9.20 12.41 -4.72
CA ASN A 866 -8.22 11.95 -5.71
C ASN A 866 -8.60 12.30 -7.17
N ASP A 867 -9.60 13.16 -7.38
CA ASP A 867 -10.05 13.59 -8.71
C ASP A 867 -9.12 14.67 -9.31
N HIS A 868 -8.32 14.27 -10.30
CA HIS A 868 -7.45 15.12 -11.09
C HIS A 868 -7.85 15.04 -12.58
N PRO A 869 -8.78 15.88 -13.07
CA PRO A 869 -9.32 15.74 -14.42
C PRO A 869 -8.29 15.72 -15.54
N HIS A 870 -7.17 16.38 -15.39
CA HIS A 870 -6.13 16.45 -16.40
C HIS A 870 -4.77 16.14 -15.77
N VAL A 871 -4.12 15.08 -16.27
CA VAL A 871 -2.76 14.70 -15.88
C VAL A 871 -1.94 14.49 -17.14
N PHE A 872 -0.83 15.20 -17.24
CA PHE A 872 0.17 15.01 -18.29
C PHE A 872 1.48 14.55 -17.68
N LYS A 873 2.12 13.54 -18.27
CA LYS A 873 3.42 13.01 -17.88
C LYS A 873 4.31 12.89 -19.10
N ALA A 874 5.58 13.27 -18.95
CA ALA A 874 6.59 13.09 -19.97
C ALA A 874 7.90 12.71 -19.31
N PHE A 875 8.48 11.57 -19.67
CA PHE A 875 9.76 11.16 -19.14
C PHE A 875 10.62 10.47 -20.19
N GLY A 876 11.92 10.56 -20.00
CA GLY A 876 12.86 9.98 -20.95
C GLY A 876 14.30 10.36 -20.68
N TYR A 877 15.17 9.90 -21.56
CA TYR A 877 16.60 10.19 -21.50
C TYR A 877 17.18 10.30 -22.92
N TRP A 878 18.20 11.13 -23.05
CA TRP A 878 18.88 11.46 -24.30
C TRP A 878 20.39 11.33 -24.14
N GLN A 879 21.00 10.41 -24.89
CA GLN A 879 22.43 10.22 -25.01
C GLN A 879 22.99 11.21 -26.04
N PHE A 880 23.20 12.45 -25.63
CA PHE A 880 23.59 13.52 -26.56
C PHE A 880 25.07 13.49 -26.92
N ALA A 881 25.88 12.74 -26.19
CA ALA A 881 27.28 12.44 -26.51
C ALA A 881 27.65 11.05 -25.94
N PRO A 882 28.71 10.37 -26.39
CA PRO A 882 29.04 9.01 -25.96
C PRO A 882 29.17 8.84 -24.45
N GLU A 883 29.62 9.86 -23.74
CA GLU A 883 29.85 9.82 -22.27
C GLU A 883 28.75 10.55 -21.51
N TRP A 884 27.83 11.27 -22.16
CA TRP A 884 26.90 12.18 -21.53
C TRP A 884 25.46 11.83 -21.84
N GLN A 885 24.65 11.71 -20.78
CA GLN A 885 23.21 11.48 -20.87
C GLN A 885 22.47 12.57 -20.09
N LEU A 886 21.45 13.16 -20.70
CA LEU A 886 20.44 14.00 -20.06
C LEU A 886 19.18 13.18 -19.83
N SER A 887 18.58 13.28 -18.67
CA SER A 887 17.32 12.63 -18.35
C SER A 887 16.30 13.61 -17.77
N SER A 888 15.03 13.34 -17.98
CA SER A 888 13.93 14.22 -17.56
C SER A 888 12.73 13.41 -17.11
N ASN A 889 12.02 13.93 -16.09
CA ASN A 889 10.70 13.47 -15.68
C ASN A 889 9.85 14.72 -15.42
N PHE A 890 8.78 14.90 -16.18
CA PHE A 890 7.91 16.06 -16.13
C PHE A 890 6.46 15.63 -15.90
N GLN A 891 5.79 16.24 -14.94
CA GLN A 891 4.40 15.96 -14.63
C GLN A 891 3.63 17.26 -14.41
N ILE A 892 2.41 17.33 -14.96
CA ILE A 892 1.42 18.37 -14.69
C ILE A 892 0.13 17.69 -14.28
N ALA A 893 -0.51 18.16 -13.21
CA ALA A 893 -1.81 17.68 -12.80
C ALA A 893 -2.73 18.85 -12.42
N SER A 894 -3.99 18.76 -12.82
CA SER A 894 -5.03 19.66 -12.31
C SER A 894 -5.22 19.45 -10.80
N GLY A 895 -5.63 20.49 -10.09
CA GLY A 895 -5.87 20.43 -8.66
C GLY A 895 -7.01 19.51 -8.28
N ALA A 896 -6.89 18.85 -7.14
CA ALA A 896 -7.97 18.12 -6.48
C ALA A 896 -9.12 19.07 -6.08
N PRO A 897 -10.34 18.56 -5.83
CA PRO A 897 -11.45 19.40 -5.36
C PRO A 897 -11.13 20.04 -4.01
N GLU A 898 -11.56 21.28 -3.81
CA GLU A 898 -11.49 21.96 -2.52
C GLU A 898 -12.79 21.72 -1.75
N VAL A 899 -12.68 21.40 -0.46
CA VAL A 899 -13.81 21.04 0.41
C VAL A 899 -13.92 22.07 1.53
N CYS A 900 -15.14 22.37 1.96
CA CYS A 900 -15.45 23.09 3.18
C CYS A 900 -16.32 22.19 4.07
N LEU A 901 -15.92 22.03 5.33
CA LEU A 901 -16.65 21.27 6.33
C LEU A 901 -17.06 22.21 7.48
N GLY A 902 -18.36 22.26 7.75
CA GLY A 902 -18.95 23.13 8.77
C GLY A 902 -19.87 22.38 9.72
N TYR A 903 -20.56 23.12 10.60
CA TYR A 903 -21.66 22.60 11.39
C TYR A 903 -22.87 22.27 10.51
N TYR A 904 -23.69 21.32 10.95
CA TYR A 904 -24.82 20.80 10.19
C TYR A 904 -25.98 21.82 10.09
N GLY A 905 -26.52 21.98 8.89
CA GLY A 905 -27.74 22.73 8.63
C GLY A 905 -27.62 24.25 8.68
N PRO A 906 -28.68 24.97 8.29
CA PRO A 906 -28.73 26.42 8.38
C PRO A 906 -28.57 26.96 9.81
N ASP A 907 -29.02 26.18 10.80
CA ASP A 907 -28.93 26.49 12.22
C ASP A 907 -27.58 26.12 12.83
N GLN A 908 -26.66 25.59 12.04
CA GLN A 908 -25.32 25.19 12.46
C GLN A 908 -25.33 24.31 13.72
N THR A 909 -26.13 23.24 13.70
CA THR A 909 -26.24 22.27 14.79
C THR A 909 -25.13 21.21 14.71
N ASP A 910 -25.04 20.36 15.74
CA ASP A 910 -24.12 19.24 15.82
C ASP A 910 -24.84 17.95 16.22
N PRO A 911 -25.68 17.39 15.32
CA PRO A 911 -26.55 16.28 15.66
C PRO A 911 -25.84 14.96 15.95
N ALA A 912 -24.60 14.78 15.46
CA ALA A 912 -23.80 13.59 15.66
C ALA A 912 -22.52 13.84 16.49
N HIS A 913 -22.36 15.04 17.05
CA HIS A 913 -21.22 15.44 17.90
C HIS A 913 -19.85 15.39 17.19
N TYR A 914 -19.82 15.63 15.86
CA TYR A 914 -18.56 15.74 15.09
C TYR A 914 -18.06 17.15 14.91
N GLY A 915 -18.76 18.15 15.46
CA GLY A 915 -18.40 19.56 15.34
C GLY A 915 -18.51 20.06 13.90
N SER A 916 -17.49 20.77 13.45
CA SER A 916 -17.46 21.35 12.09
C SER A 916 -16.91 20.33 11.08
N ALA A 917 -17.62 19.22 10.85
CA ALA A 917 -17.18 18.09 10.03
C ALA A 917 -18.21 17.63 8.95
N TYR A 918 -19.34 18.34 8.85
CA TYR A 918 -20.39 18.02 7.87
C TYR A 918 -20.17 18.75 6.55
N HIS A 919 -20.73 18.26 5.44
CA HIS A 919 -20.69 18.92 4.12
C HIS A 919 -21.61 20.14 4.05
N TRP A 920 -21.36 21.04 4.98
CA TRP A 920 -22.01 22.35 5.10
C TRP A 920 -20.93 23.43 5.25
N CYS A 921 -21.24 24.65 4.78
CA CYS A 921 -20.32 25.78 4.85
C CYS A 921 -21.16 27.04 5.07
N ASP A 922 -20.93 27.76 6.17
CA ASP A 922 -21.70 28.93 6.55
C ASP A 922 -23.23 28.68 6.50
N GLY A 923 -23.66 27.53 7.03
CA GLY A 923 -25.05 27.11 7.05
C GLY A 923 -25.67 26.79 5.69
N GLN A 924 -24.86 26.63 4.64
CA GLN A 924 -25.30 26.25 3.30
C GLN A 924 -24.73 24.88 2.91
N PRO A 925 -25.44 24.07 2.10
CA PRO A 925 -24.91 22.84 1.56
C PRO A 925 -23.57 23.08 0.81
N SER A 926 -22.55 22.26 1.11
CA SER A 926 -21.22 22.38 0.51
C SER A 926 -20.70 21.01 0.07
N PRO A 927 -21.18 20.47 -1.05
CA PRO A 927 -20.65 19.22 -1.58
C PRO A 927 -19.17 19.36 -1.97
N PRO A 928 -18.40 18.26 -1.99
CA PRO A 928 -17.00 18.29 -2.42
C PRO A 928 -16.85 19.01 -3.78
N GLY A 929 -15.86 19.91 -3.87
CA GLY A 929 -15.63 20.73 -5.05
C GLY A 929 -16.49 22.00 -5.18
N ASP A 930 -17.40 22.26 -4.24
CA ASP A 930 -18.19 23.51 -4.21
C ASP A 930 -17.30 24.76 -4.13
N LYS A 931 -16.18 24.67 -3.41
CA LYS A 931 -15.18 25.75 -3.30
C LYS A 931 -14.19 25.80 -4.47
N GLY A 932 -14.44 25.03 -5.53
CA GLY A 932 -13.57 24.94 -6.70
C GLY A 932 -12.49 23.87 -6.54
N ARG A 933 -11.32 24.14 -7.09
CA ARG A 933 -10.18 23.21 -7.09
C ARG A 933 -8.92 23.86 -6.56
N LEU A 934 -8.07 23.05 -5.96
CA LEU A 934 -6.69 23.42 -5.64
C LEU A 934 -5.94 23.84 -6.91
N PRO A 935 -4.84 24.60 -6.79
CA PRO A 935 -4.06 25.00 -7.96
C PRO A 935 -3.48 23.80 -8.71
N TRP A 936 -3.25 23.96 -10.01
CA TRP A 936 -2.48 23.03 -10.83
C TRP A 936 -1.10 22.85 -10.26
N THR A 937 -0.61 21.60 -10.26
CA THR A 937 0.73 21.23 -9.81
C THR A 937 1.62 20.95 -11.00
N TYR A 938 2.88 21.38 -10.91
CA TYR A 938 3.92 21.14 -11.92
C TYR A 938 5.13 20.56 -11.20
N GLN A 939 5.69 19.50 -11.74
CA GLN A 939 6.96 18.96 -11.27
C GLN A 939 7.84 18.66 -12.48
N TRP A 940 9.06 19.16 -12.46
CA TRP A 940 10.04 18.88 -13.48
C TRP A 940 11.35 18.50 -12.83
N ASP A 941 11.78 17.25 -13.08
CA ASP A 941 13.00 16.68 -12.56
C ASP A 941 13.98 16.49 -13.72
N LEU A 942 15.24 16.87 -13.53
CA LEU A 942 16.31 16.75 -14.51
C LEU A 942 17.48 15.98 -13.92
N GLY A 943 18.12 15.16 -14.76
CA GLY A 943 19.31 14.40 -14.40
C GLY A 943 20.38 14.54 -15.50
N LEU A 944 21.63 14.73 -15.10
CA LEU A 944 22.80 14.67 -15.97
C LEU A 944 23.72 13.57 -15.48
N THR A 945 24.07 12.64 -16.36
CA THR A 945 24.98 11.51 -16.07
C THR A 945 26.17 11.57 -16.99
N TYR A 946 27.36 11.46 -16.40
CA TYR A 946 28.66 11.36 -17.08
C TYR A 946 29.24 9.96 -16.86
N ARG A 947 29.51 9.25 -17.97
CA ARG A 947 30.17 7.93 -18.01
C ARG A 947 31.46 8.04 -18.75
N PRO A 948 32.61 8.23 -18.05
CA PRO A 948 33.89 8.44 -18.70
C PRO A 948 34.36 7.18 -19.43
N THR A 949 34.94 7.36 -20.62
CA THR A 949 35.54 6.26 -21.41
C THR A 949 36.72 5.60 -20.67
N TRP A 950 37.48 6.34 -19.85
CA TRP A 950 38.54 5.78 -19.01
C TRP A 950 38.05 4.86 -17.89
N GLY A 951 36.76 4.85 -17.59
CA GLY A 951 36.11 3.96 -16.68
C GLY A 951 35.46 2.74 -17.35
N ASP A 952 35.72 2.47 -18.61
CA ASP A 952 35.18 1.37 -19.42
C ASP A 952 33.64 1.32 -19.42
N GLY A 953 32.99 2.48 -19.26
CA GLY A 953 31.52 2.58 -19.13
C GLY A 953 30.95 2.08 -17.79
N ARG A 954 31.79 1.57 -16.89
CA ARG A 954 31.40 1.00 -15.60
C ARG A 954 31.20 2.04 -14.51
N LEU A 955 31.94 3.15 -14.59
CA LEU A 955 31.87 4.27 -13.65
C LEU A 955 30.88 5.32 -14.16
N ALA A 956 29.97 5.79 -13.29
CA ALA A 956 29.07 6.88 -13.62
C ALA A 956 28.99 7.91 -12.49
N PHE A 957 28.98 9.18 -12.88
CA PHE A 957 28.70 10.33 -12.01
C PHE A 957 27.39 10.95 -12.43
N SER A 958 26.46 11.11 -11.49
CA SER A 958 25.15 11.72 -11.81
C SER A 958 24.83 12.86 -10.87
N ALA A 959 24.21 13.89 -11.44
CA ALA A 959 23.61 15.01 -10.72
C ALA A 959 22.15 15.14 -11.11
N ASN A 960 21.26 14.99 -10.14
CA ASN A 960 19.82 15.13 -10.34
C ASN A 960 19.30 16.36 -9.58
N VAL A 961 18.41 17.10 -10.20
CA VAL A 961 17.68 18.19 -9.57
C VAL A 961 16.17 17.89 -9.67
N PHE A 962 15.55 17.71 -8.53
CA PHE A 962 14.11 17.45 -8.43
C PHE A 962 13.36 18.76 -8.25
N ASN A 963 12.21 18.88 -8.89
CA ASN A 963 11.39 20.09 -8.91
C ASN A 963 12.23 21.34 -9.29
N VAL A 964 12.85 21.32 -10.47
CA VAL A 964 13.75 22.37 -10.98
C VAL A 964 13.12 23.77 -10.88
N THR A 965 11.82 23.86 -11.13
CA THR A 965 11.06 25.13 -11.10
C THR A 965 10.74 25.61 -9.68
N ASN A 966 11.02 24.79 -8.67
CA ASN A 966 10.71 25.05 -7.25
C ASN A 966 9.24 25.42 -7.01
N GLN A 967 8.31 24.76 -7.70
CA GLN A 967 6.88 24.94 -7.50
C GLN A 967 6.45 24.31 -6.17
N GLN A 968 5.77 25.08 -5.35
CA GLN A 968 5.33 24.67 -4.00
C GLN A 968 3.83 24.96 -3.84
N ARG A 969 3.02 24.51 -4.82
CA ARG A 969 1.58 24.69 -4.82
C ARG A 969 0.93 23.85 -3.72
N ALA A 970 -0.16 24.37 -3.16
CA ALA A 970 -0.96 23.63 -2.20
C ALA A 970 -1.56 22.38 -2.86
N VAL A 971 -1.35 21.21 -2.22
CA VAL A 971 -1.98 19.94 -2.56
C VAL A 971 -3.03 19.52 -1.54
N PHE A 972 -3.05 20.20 -0.39
CA PHE A 972 -4.09 20.07 0.63
C PHE A 972 -4.25 21.41 1.37
N ARG A 973 -5.51 21.82 1.58
CA ARG A 973 -5.88 22.94 2.45
C ARG A 973 -6.75 22.45 3.59
N TYR A 974 -6.67 23.13 4.74
CA TYR A 974 -7.47 22.77 5.91
C TYR A 974 -8.96 23.01 5.65
N PRO A 975 -9.82 21.98 5.71
CA PRO A 975 -11.20 22.10 5.22
C PRO A 975 -12.18 22.62 6.28
N THR A 976 -11.87 22.50 7.57
CA THR A 976 -12.80 22.80 8.67
C THR A 976 -12.97 24.29 8.85
N GLU A 977 -14.20 24.76 8.73
CA GLU A 977 -14.56 26.17 8.76
C GLU A 977 -14.55 26.76 10.18
N TRP A 978 -15.05 26.03 11.16
CA TRP A 978 -15.24 26.51 12.53
C TRP A 978 -14.37 25.75 13.54
N GLN A 979 -13.73 26.47 14.46
CA GLN A 979 -13.09 25.90 15.66
C GLN A 979 -14.13 25.51 16.72
N SER A 980 -15.11 26.37 16.89
CA SER A 980 -16.34 26.17 17.67
C SER A 980 -17.44 26.98 17.01
N ARG A 981 -18.71 26.69 17.32
CA ARG A 981 -19.84 27.39 16.72
C ARG A 981 -19.68 28.93 16.86
N GLY A 982 -19.70 29.62 15.73
CA GLY A 982 -19.52 31.07 15.67
C GLY A 982 -18.08 31.57 15.82
N THR A 983 -17.09 30.69 15.96
CA THR A 983 -15.67 31.05 16.00
C THR A 983 -14.96 30.42 14.79
N PRO A 984 -14.54 31.22 13.79
CA PRO A 984 -13.87 30.70 12.61
C PRO A 984 -12.58 29.95 12.98
N HIS A 985 -12.32 28.82 12.27
CA HIS A 985 -11.09 28.08 12.47
C HIS A 985 -9.89 28.91 11.98
N PRO A 986 -8.83 29.10 12.79
CA PRO A 986 -7.69 29.97 12.42
C PRO A 986 -6.98 29.54 11.13
N LEU A 987 -7.01 28.26 10.81
CA LEU A 987 -6.34 27.66 9.66
C LEU A 987 -7.29 27.33 8.49
N TYR A 988 -8.57 27.68 8.57
CA TYR A 988 -9.48 27.39 7.47
C TYR A 988 -8.91 27.88 6.13
N ARG A 989 -8.80 26.97 5.14
CA ARG A 989 -8.14 27.16 3.84
C ARG A 989 -6.62 27.42 3.87
N ALA A 990 -5.94 27.30 5.01
CA ALA A 990 -4.48 27.34 5.05
C ALA A 990 -3.86 26.17 4.26
N PRO A 991 -2.77 26.42 3.47
CA PRO A 991 -2.10 25.40 2.70
C PRO A 991 -1.23 24.48 3.58
N LEU A 992 -1.83 23.47 4.22
CA LEU A 992 -1.10 22.61 5.16
C LEU A 992 -0.09 21.69 4.47
N ILE A 993 -0.41 21.20 3.26
CA ILE A 993 0.51 20.37 2.49
C ILE A 993 0.74 21.05 1.13
N THR A 994 2.00 21.16 0.76
CA THR A 994 2.45 21.72 -0.52
C THR A 994 3.30 20.69 -1.25
N GLN A 995 3.56 20.91 -2.54
CA GLN A 995 4.58 20.17 -3.26
C GLN A 995 5.94 20.32 -2.55
N ASP A 996 6.78 19.27 -2.64
CA ASP A 996 8.12 19.30 -2.07
C ASP A 996 8.97 20.40 -2.73
N PRO A 997 9.78 21.13 -1.93
CA PRO A 997 10.74 22.10 -2.47
C PRO A 997 11.76 21.44 -3.39
N ARG A 998 12.38 22.23 -4.27
CA ARG A 998 13.50 21.80 -5.11
C ARG A 998 14.63 21.23 -4.23
N TYR A 999 15.21 20.10 -4.66
CA TYR A 999 16.41 19.54 -4.04
C TYR A 999 17.32 18.88 -5.06
N GLY A 1000 18.61 18.77 -4.70
CA GLY A 1000 19.63 18.13 -5.51
C GLY A 1000 20.06 16.79 -4.93
N ARG A 1001 20.40 15.85 -5.81
CA ARG A 1001 21.02 14.54 -5.49
C ARG A 1001 22.25 14.33 -6.35
N LEU A 1002 23.37 14.01 -5.72
CA LEU A 1002 24.60 13.62 -6.37
C LEU A 1002 24.82 12.12 -6.20
N SER A 1003 25.36 11.45 -7.19
CA SER A 1003 25.70 10.04 -7.05
C SER A 1003 26.93 9.64 -7.84
N VAL A 1004 27.60 8.62 -7.32
CA VAL A 1004 28.67 7.89 -8.00
C VAL A 1004 28.29 6.43 -7.96
N SER A 1005 28.31 5.76 -9.11
CA SER A 1005 28.09 4.32 -9.22
C SER A 1005 29.18 3.64 -10.02
N TYR A 1006 29.43 2.39 -9.67
CA TYR A 1006 30.32 1.49 -10.37
C TYR A 1006 29.59 0.16 -10.58
N ASP A 1007 29.51 -0.30 -11.82
CA ASP A 1007 28.87 -1.55 -12.24
C ASP A 1007 29.85 -2.39 -13.07
N PHE A 1008 30.02 -3.68 -12.69
CA PHE A 1008 30.93 -4.61 -13.36
C PHE A 1008 30.18 -5.84 -13.87
#